data_99631bda1a65ffabe4bf04c5fb63477d
#
_entry.id   99631bda1a65ffabe4bf04c5fb63477d
#
_cell.length_a   1.000
_cell.length_b   1.000
_cell.length_c   1.000
_cell.angle_alpha   90.00
_cell.angle_beta   90.00
_cell.angle_gamma   90.00
#
_symmetry.space_group_name_H-M   'P 1'
#
loop_
_entity.id
_entity.type
_entity.pdbx_description
1 polymer ?
#
loop_
_entity_poly.entity_id
_entity_poly.type
_entity_poly.pdbx_seq_one_letter_code
_entity_poly.pdbx_strand_id
1 'polypeptide(L)'
;MESTDQTTRKARVLFDEGHSEAWSIRPDVAERMQSSHPADSSLAAAAAALGRRDFEVAAKEAGPLDGAALADADVLVIAHPSEPEWEATTGVGEPRLSGAEIEAVVAWVEAGGGLVVLGETEQAKYGNNLNELLARFGIEIENATVQDYERHSGDAPSWILADLVPADGSGPDPLAGVAEACFYRAGTLALRNGGRVLARTSPTASTPRAPLAAVTAHGSGRVVVLADSDLFGDDCIGALDHEALWVNLVYYAAEPAFAAGGAATGSDAAVDPAWARLRDAVEELRARQSNDGSVDLATSGVDEARLRELVAEVGAAVSALAPRFPHQGEYFEALAGDLDRWVGSGFAKPDFMASTDAFRPERDRRDGIEHLVVFPMYKQNGSPDTCFEALIVRVPWPRWVVELERRYDNAKYVPVELVDYTSGYDSECAVLFPETFSVAERPPAHFGAIFCDREAERLRRVSGAAAEILKLNLPPDAACLLASPELSRDAYIAWDLIHDRTHMRGDLPFDPFMIRQRSPYWMYSLEELRCDLTTFGETVKLEAEGFALARHVQHAILFDRLFRFPLTGDRVRNYDGLGGQLLFAFLHHEGYLHWTDNRLEIDWGTVAAGVGRLRERIGELYHSGIDRSKLGQWIAAHDLVAAYVPSAESSVWAADRRELPEVEEPKQLIDLVRDDEFPLSLFYSQLQPKLEPALAGRPARQPAAGAGT
;
A
#
# COMPACT_ATOMS: atom_id res chain seq x y z
N MET A 1 26.50 -18.88 7.52
CA MET A 1 25.30 -18.82 6.67
C MET A 1 24.72 -17.43 6.90
N GLU A 2 25.07 -16.52 6.03
CA GLU A 2 24.52 -15.17 6.04
C GLU A 2 23.05 -15.28 5.67
N SER A 3 22.19 -14.89 6.61
CA SER A 3 20.77 -14.69 6.36
C SER A 3 20.66 -13.57 5.31
N THR A 4 20.20 -13.90 4.13
CA THR A 4 19.75 -12.90 3.16
C THR A 4 18.64 -12.10 3.83
N ASP A 5 18.98 -10.88 4.21
CA ASP A 5 18.06 -9.86 4.70
C ASP A 5 17.04 -9.61 3.58
N GLN A 6 15.87 -10.24 3.63
CA GLN A 6 14.76 -9.94 2.72
C GLN A 6 14.15 -8.62 3.16
N THR A 7 14.88 -7.55 2.90
CA THR A 7 14.35 -6.20 2.93
C THR A 7 13.28 -6.07 1.86
N THR A 8 12.24 -5.29 2.12
CA THR A 8 11.31 -4.77 1.09
C THR A 8 12.08 -4.48 -0.18
N ARG A 9 11.65 -5.01 -1.33
CA ARG A 9 12.34 -4.79 -2.60
C ARG A 9 12.56 -3.30 -2.80
N LYS A 10 13.84 -2.92 -2.87
CA LYS A 10 14.25 -1.56 -3.24
C LYS A 10 14.56 -1.54 -4.73
N ALA A 11 14.06 -0.53 -5.43
CA ALA A 11 14.50 -0.29 -6.80
C ALA A 11 15.91 0.30 -6.79
N ARG A 12 16.78 -0.15 -7.69
CA ARG A 12 18.18 0.28 -7.77
C ARG A 12 18.32 1.44 -8.75
N VAL A 13 18.77 2.59 -8.21
CA VAL A 13 19.02 3.81 -8.98
C VAL A 13 20.52 3.95 -9.21
N LEU A 14 20.92 3.93 -10.46
CA LEU A 14 22.30 4.04 -10.88
C LEU A 14 22.56 5.44 -11.46
N PHE A 15 23.41 6.24 -10.81
CA PHE A 15 23.89 7.52 -11.35
C PHE A 15 25.13 7.25 -12.19
N ASP A 16 25.12 7.68 -13.44
CA ASP A 16 26.32 7.64 -14.27
C ASP A 16 27.27 8.76 -13.83
N GLU A 17 28.50 8.40 -13.53
CA GLU A 17 29.61 9.32 -13.22
C GLU A 17 30.83 8.99 -14.09
N GLY A 18 30.65 8.12 -15.08
CA GLY A 18 31.70 7.60 -15.95
C GLY A 18 31.79 8.28 -17.32
N HIS A 19 30.95 9.28 -17.61
CA HIS A 19 30.93 10.01 -18.88
C HIS A 19 31.19 11.51 -18.71
N SER A 20 32.14 11.87 -17.83
CA SER A 20 32.53 13.28 -17.61
C SER A 20 31.33 14.13 -17.16
N GLU A 21 30.51 13.60 -16.23
CA GLU A 21 29.36 14.32 -15.70
C GLU A 21 29.76 15.54 -14.88
N ALA A 22 28.95 16.61 -14.98
CA ALA A 22 29.08 17.82 -14.18
C ALA A 22 28.55 17.63 -12.74
N TRP A 23 27.94 16.52 -12.42
CA TRP A 23 27.33 16.21 -11.13
C TRP A 23 27.81 14.87 -10.57
N SER A 24 27.92 14.81 -9.24
CA SER A 24 28.25 13.57 -8.52
C SER A 24 27.39 13.40 -7.28
N ILE A 25 26.96 12.16 -7.00
CA ILE A 25 26.31 11.81 -5.72
C ILE A 25 27.33 11.59 -4.59
N ARG A 26 28.63 11.61 -4.90
CA ARG A 26 29.74 11.40 -3.97
C ARG A 26 30.32 12.74 -3.52
N PRO A 27 30.14 13.13 -2.22
CA PRO A 27 30.56 14.44 -1.73
C PRO A 27 32.05 14.73 -1.92
N ASP A 28 32.90 13.70 -1.80
CA ASP A 28 34.35 13.84 -1.99
C ASP A 28 34.75 14.09 -3.46
N VAL A 29 33.93 13.61 -4.40
CA VAL A 29 34.10 13.90 -5.84
C VAL A 29 33.66 15.34 -6.13
N ALA A 30 32.47 15.73 -5.67
CA ALA A 30 31.95 17.08 -5.84
C ALA A 30 32.90 18.14 -5.23
N GLU A 31 33.51 17.87 -4.06
CA GLU A 31 34.51 18.74 -3.45
C GLU A 31 35.79 18.86 -4.31
N ARG A 32 36.18 17.79 -5.00
CA ARG A 32 37.33 17.87 -5.95
C ARG A 32 36.96 18.63 -7.23
N MET A 33 35.72 18.53 -7.70
CA MET A 33 35.25 19.25 -8.89
C MET A 33 35.14 20.75 -8.62
N GLN A 34 34.48 21.13 -7.52
CA GLN A 34 34.27 22.54 -7.13
C GLN A 34 34.59 22.77 -5.65
N SER A 35 35.85 22.89 -5.28
CA SER A 35 36.28 23.03 -3.87
C SER A 35 35.74 24.28 -3.16
N SER A 36 35.44 25.36 -3.89
CA SER A 36 34.87 26.58 -3.32
C SER A 36 33.36 26.53 -3.09
N HIS A 37 32.63 25.75 -3.90
CA HIS A 37 31.17 25.60 -3.85
C HIS A 37 30.80 24.18 -4.26
N PRO A 38 31.10 23.17 -3.42
CA PRO A 38 30.84 21.76 -3.79
C PRO A 38 29.38 21.47 -4.09
N ALA A 39 28.43 22.21 -3.52
CA ALA A 39 27.02 22.09 -3.75
C ALA A 39 26.60 22.27 -5.23
N ASP A 40 27.36 23.11 -5.98
CA ASP A 40 27.09 23.36 -7.41
C ASP A 40 27.51 22.20 -8.33
N SER A 41 28.04 21.11 -7.78
CA SER A 41 28.40 19.88 -8.50
C SER A 41 27.98 18.61 -7.75
N SER A 42 27.12 18.77 -6.74
CA SER A 42 26.69 17.67 -5.87
C SER A 42 25.20 17.37 -5.98
N LEU A 43 24.87 16.10 -6.20
CA LEU A 43 23.53 15.53 -6.10
C LEU A 43 23.41 14.61 -4.86
N ALA A 44 24.25 14.80 -3.83
CA ALA A 44 24.24 13.94 -2.64
C ALA A 44 22.92 14.04 -1.87
N ALA A 45 22.32 15.22 -1.78
CA ALA A 45 21.01 15.40 -1.15
C ALA A 45 19.89 14.72 -1.95
N ALA A 46 19.95 14.77 -3.28
CA ALA A 46 19.01 14.05 -4.17
C ALA A 46 19.12 12.54 -3.99
N ALA A 47 20.34 12.00 -3.93
CA ALA A 47 20.58 10.58 -3.63
C ALA A 47 20.07 10.20 -2.22
N ALA A 48 20.34 11.04 -1.21
CA ALA A 48 19.87 10.82 0.15
C ALA A 48 18.34 10.87 0.27
N ALA A 49 17.65 11.72 -0.49
CA ALA A 49 16.20 11.78 -0.56
C ALA A 49 15.61 10.44 -1.05
N LEU A 50 16.22 9.83 -2.06
CA LEU A 50 15.84 8.49 -2.55
C LEU A 50 16.16 7.39 -1.53
N GLY A 51 17.34 7.45 -0.89
CA GLY A 51 17.76 6.48 0.12
C GLY A 51 16.86 6.42 1.37
N ARG A 52 16.11 7.50 1.65
CA ARG A 52 15.05 7.53 2.68
C ARG A 52 13.75 6.86 2.23
N ARG A 53 13.68 6.39 1.00
CA ARG A 53 12.52 5.73 0.36
C ARG A 53 12.89 4.30 -0.05
N ASP A 54 12.13 3.73 -0.97
CA ASP A 54 12.31 2.36 -1.47
C ASP A 54 13.41 2.24 -2.54
N PHE A 55 14.49 3.02 -2.41
CA PHE A 55 15.56 3.01 -3.39
C PHE A 55 16.92 2.64 -2.77
N GLU A 56 17.68 1.86 -3.53
CA GLU A 56 19.11 1.67 -3.33
C GLU A 56 19.86 2.51 -4.38
N VAL A 57 20.68 3.44 -3.94
CA VAL A 57 21.34 4.40 -4.82
C VAL A 57 22.82 4.06 -4.94
N ALA A 58 23.34 4.02 -6.15
CA ALA A 58 24.74 3.76 -6.45
C ALA A 58 25.27 4.68 -7.56
N ALA A 59 26.58 4.98 -7.51
CA ALA A 59 27.29 5.62 -8.59
C ALA A 59 27.96 4.58 -9.50
N LYS A 60 27.83 4.74 -10.81
CA LYS A 60 28.68 4.05 -11.78
C LYS A 60 29.90 4.91 -12.07
N GLU A 61 31.00 4.57 -11.43
CA GLU A 61 32.19 5.43 -11.37
C GLU A 61 33.00 5.45 -12.67
N ALA A 62 32.92 4.44 -13.51
CA ALA A 62 33.69 4.35 -14.76
C ALA A 62 33.17 3.22 -15.65
N GLY A 63 33.64 3.19 -16.90
CA GLY A 63 33.36 2.17 -17.88
C GLY A 63 32.07 2.43 -18.69
N PRO A 64 31.76 1.58 -19.69
CA PRO A 64 30.64 1.80 -20.60
C PRO A 64 29.28 1.55 -19.92
N LEU A 65 28.21 2.15 -20.46
CA LEU A 65 26.82 1.85 -20.17
C LEU A 65 26.36 0.65 -21.01
N ASP A 66 26.88 -0.52 -20.73
CA ASP A 66 26.54 -1.76 -21.42
C ASP A 66 25.51 -2.62 -20.64
N GLY A 67 25.13 -3.75 -21.23
CA GLY A 67 24.17 -4.66 -20.61
C GLY A 67 24.63 -5.21 -19.24
N ALA A 68 25.92 -5.30 -18.97
CA ALA A 68 26.42 -5.75 -17.68
C ALA A 68 26.30 -4.64 -16.60
N ALA A 69 26.57 -3.39 -16.98
CA ALA A 69 26.40 -2.25 -16.10
C ALA A 69 24.92 -2.00 -15.74
N LEU A 70 24.00 -2.26 -16.68
CA LEU A 70 22.57 -2.03 -16.54
C LEU A 70 21.80 -3.24 -15.96
N ALA A 71 22.44 -4.43 -15.87
CA ALA A 71 21.77 -5.67 -15.48
C ALA A 71 21.11 -5.62 -14.08
N ASP A 72 21.73 -4.90 -13.17
CA ASP A 72 21.27 -4.75 -11.79
C ASP A 72 20.62 -3.38 -11.52
N ALA A 73 20.43 -2.53 -12.52
CA ALA A 73 19.81 -1.23 -12.38
C ALA A 73 18.32 -1.28 -12.76
N ASP A 74 17.48 -0.60 -12.00
CA ASP A 74 16.07 -0.37 -12.31
C ASP A 74 15.84 1.03 -12.89
N VAL A 75 16.65 2.01 -12.44
CA VAL A 75 16.65 3.39 -12.97
C VAL A 75 18.07 3.84 -13.25
N LEU A 76 18.30 4.44 -14.42
CA LEU A 76 19.53 5.10 -14.79
C LEU A 76 19.32 6.61 -14.78
N VAL A 77 20.21 7.34 -14.10
CA VAL A 77 20.26 8.82 -14.11
C VAL A 77 21.52 9.25 -14.85
N ILE A 78 21.38 10.07 -15.90
CA ILE A 78 22.44 10.73 -16.62
C ILE A 78 22.32 12.22 -16.36
N ALA A 79 23.31 12.79 -15.63
CA ALA A 79 23.24 14.14 -15.11
C ALA A 79 24.29 15.05 -15.79
N HIS A 80 23.97 15.49 -16.98
CA HIS A 80 24.71 16.49 -17.74
C HIS A 80 26.20 16.15 -17.99
N PRO A 81 26.52 15.21 -18.88
CA PRO A 81 27.90 15.03 -19.34
C PRO A 81 28.43 16.29 -20.06
N SER A 82 29.66 16.68 -19.78
CA SER A 82 30.27 17.88 -20.35
C SER A 82 31.76 17.73 -20.63
N GLU A 83 32.25 18.43 -21.66
CA GLU A 83 33.67 18.66 -21.83
C GLU A 83 34.21 19.55 -20.67
N PRO A 84 35.40 19.24 -20.11
CA PRO A 84 35.95 19.96 -18.96
C PRO A 84 36.27 21.45 -19.20
N GLU A 85 36.23 21.89 -20.46
CA GLU A 85 36.44 23.33 -20.77
C GLU A 85 35.19 24.18 -20.44
N TRP A 86 34.01 23.55 -20.33
CA TRP A 86 32.74 24.26 -20.09
C TRP A 86 32.24 24.13 -18.66
N GLU A 87 32.43 22.96 -18.03
CA GLU A 87 31.98 22.69 -16.67
C GLU A 87 33.07 21.95 -15.87
N ALA A 88 33.05 22.07 -14.55
CA ALA A 88 33.77 21.16 -13.69
C ALA A 88 33.08 19.76 -13.77
N THR A 89 33.87 18.74 -14.03
CA THR A 89 33.32 17.38 -14.22
C THR A 89 34.02 16.37 -13.36
N THR A 90 33.46 15.13 -13.29
CA THR A 90 34.11 14.00 -12.63
C THR A 90 35.50 13.68 -13.17
N GLY A 91 35.81 14.13 -14.39
CA GLY A 91 37.09 13.88 -15.07
C GLY A 91 37.29 12.41 -15.45
N VAL A 92 36.23 11.61 -15.49
CA VAL A 92 36.25 10.19 -15.83
C VAL A 92 35.51 9.96 -17.13
N GLY A 93 36.18 9.34 -18.09
CA GLY A 93 35.60 9.04 -19.42
C GLY A 93 35.47 10.26 -20.32
N GLU A 94 34.69 10.10 -21.37
CA GLU A 94 34.37 11.12 -22.38
C GLU A 94 32.90 11.48 -22.27
N PRO A 95 32.46 12.72 -22.54
CA PRO A 95 31.06 13.13 -22.37
C PRO A 95 30.12 12.56 -23.46
N ARG A 96 30.61 11.68 -24.28
CA ARG A 96 29.85 11.07 -25.40
C ARG A 96 29.62 9.60 -25.18
N LEU A 97 28.38 9.20 -25.28
CA LEU A 97 28.00 7.79 -25.35
C LEU A 97 28.35 7.22 -26.75
N SER A 98 28.95 6.05 -26.80
CA SER A 98 29.15 5.32 -28.04
C SER A 98 27.81 4.81 -28.59
N GLY A 99 27.79 4.50 -29.91
CA GLY A 99 26.58 3.91 -30.50
C GLY A 99 26.16 2.58 -29.85
N ALA A 100 27.10 1.79 -29.31
CA ALA A 100 26.80 0.55 -28.60
C ALA A 100 26.12 0.81 -27.24
N GLU A 101 26.53 1.85 -26.53
CA GLU A 101 25.91 2.27 -25.26
C GLU A 101 24.51 2.81 -25.48
N ILE A 102 24.32 3.66 -26.51
CA ILE A 102 22.98 4.15 -26.88
C ILE A 102 22.04 2.98 -27.16
N GLU A 103 22.46 1.99 -27.98
CA GLU A 103 21.63 0.81 -28.26
C GLU A 103 21.36 -0.03 -26.98
N ALA A 104 22.35 -0.17 -26.09
CA ALA A 104 22.18 -0.90 -24.83
C ALA A 104 21.17 -0.22 -23.90
N VAL A 105 21.28 1.12 -23.73
CA VAL A 105 20.33 1.89 -22.93
C VAL A 105 18.92 1.83 -23.50
N VAL A 106 18.77 1.99 -24.83
CA VAL A 106 17.47 1.92 -25.50
C VAL A 106 16.82 0.54 -25.31
N ALA A 107 17.57 -0.54 -25.55
CA ALA A 107 17.06 -1.91 -25.36
C ALA A 107 16.68 -2.19 -23.90
N TRP A 108 17.46 -1.67 -22.94
CA TRP A 108 17.19 -1.80 -21.53
C TRP A 108 15.92 -1.04 -21.10
N VAL A 109 15.72 0.18 -21.61
CA VAL A 109 14.47 0.95 -21.40
C VAL A 109 13.28 0.21 -22.03
N GLU A 110 13.41 -0.31 -23.26
CA GLU A 110 12.35 -1.07 -23.93
C GLU A 110 11.92 -2.29 -23.10
N ALA A 111 12.86 -2.92 -22.37
CA ALA A 111 12.62 -4.06 -21.50
C ALA A 111 12.01 -3.71 -20.13
N GLY A 112 11.90 -2.42 -19.79
CA GLY A 112 11.28 -1.98 -18.52
C GLY A 112 12.16 -1.08 -17.66
N GLY A 113 13.39 -0.75 -18.09
CA GLY A 113 14.25 0.19 -17.38
C GLY A 113 13.71 1.62 -17.36
N GLY A 114 14.01 2.36 -16.30
CA GLY A 114 13.69 3.76 -16.14
C GLY A 114 14.87 4.66 -16.46
N LEU A 115 14.70 5.66 -17.33
CA LEU A 115 15.76 6.61 -17.69
C LEU A 115 15.39 8.03 -17.23
N VAL A 116 16.28 8.67 -16.49
CA VAL A 116 16.18 10.10 -16.12
C VAL A 116 17.37 10.82 -16.73
N VAL A 117 17.12 11.84 -17.55
CA VAL A 117 18.16 12.67 -18.18
C VAL A 117 17.96 14.11 -17.75
N LEU A 118 19.00 14.67 -17.14
CA LEU A 118 19.11 16.06 -16.77
C LEU A 118 20.01 16.75 -17.77
N GLY A 119 19.47 17.67 -18.55
CA GLY A 119 20.20 18.41 -19.57
C GLY A 119 20.49 19.84 -19.16
N GLU A 120 20.87 20.68 -20.10
CA GLU A 120 21.28 22.06 -19.82
C GLU A 120 20.85 23.07 -20.87
N THR A 121 20.91 24.35 -20.47
CA THR A 121 20.85 25.48 -21.39
C THR A 121 21.99 25.40 -22.43
N GLU A 122 21.81 25.99 -23.60
CA GLU A 122 22.84 25.99 -24.66
C GLU A 122 23.47 24.62 -24.90
N GLN A 123 22.67 23.58 -24.88
CA GLN A 123 23.05 22.16 -24.89
C GLN A 123 24.15 21.79 -25.88
N ALA A 124 24.22 22.46 -27.01
CA ALA A 124 25.15 22.13 -28.11
C ALA A 124 26.65 22.40 -27.77
N LYS A 125 26.94 23.23 -26.75
CA LYS A 125 28.32 23.60 -26.42
C LYS A 125 29.09 22.56 -25.62
N TYR A 126 28.39 21.67 -24.88
CA TYR A 126 29.02 20.79 -23.90
C TYR A 126 29.72 19.55 -24.45
N GLY A 127 29.65 19.33 -25.76
CA GLY A 127 30.35 18.24 -26.45
C GLY A 127 29.73 16.86 -26.28
N ASN A 128 28.70 16.72 -25.46
CA ASN A 128 27.96 15.46 -25.29
C ASN A 128 27.09 15.15 -26.52
N ASN A 129 26.52 13.95 -26.55
CA ASN A 129 25.58 13.51 -27.56
C ASN A 129 24.27 12.99 -27.02
N LEU A 130 23.79 13.56 -25.89
CA LEU A 130 22.51 13.17 -25.29
C LEU A 130 21.35 13.18 -26.28
N ASN A 131 21.34 14.13 -27.23
CA ASN A 131 20.30 14.20 -28.24
C ASN A 131 20.31 13.02 -29.25
N GLU A 132 21.42 12.29 -29.41
CA GLU A 132 21.43 11.04 -30.17
C GLU A 132 20.69 9.93 -29.44
N LEU A 133 20.82 9.85 -28.11
CA LEU A 133 20.05 8.95 -27.24
C LEU A 133 18.59 9.39 -27.19
N LEU A 134 18.32 10.66 -26.88
CA LEU A 134 16.96 11.17 -26.66
C LEU A 134 16.10 11.16 -27.94
N ALA A 135 16.70 11.27 -29.09
CA ALA A 135 15.99 11.15 -30.37
C ALA A 135 15.29 9.78 -30.53
N ARG A 136 15.81 8.72 -29.89
CA ARG A 136 15.21 7.37 -29.87
C ARG A 136 13.87 7.35 -29.14
N PHE A 137 13.68 8.28 -28.22
CA PHE A 137 12.48 8.46 -27.41
C PHE A 137 11.59 9.62 -27.91
N GLY A 138 11.99 10.28 -28.99
CA GLY A 138 11.23 11.39 -29.58
C GLY A 138 11.35 12.71 -28.82
N ILE A 139 12.38 12.89 -28.03
CA ILE A 139 12.67 14.12 -27.27
C ILE A 139 14.01 14.69 -27.73
N GLU A 140 14.16 16.00 -27.71
CA GLU A 140 15.40 16.72 -28.04
C GLU A 140 15.56 17.88 -27.05
N ILE A 141 16.73 18.04 -26.44
CA ILE A 141 17.10 19.23 -25.67
C ILE A 141 17.54 20.28 -26.68
N GLU A 142 16.84 21.42 -26.72
CA GLU A 142 17.13 22.49 -27.66
C GLU A 142 18.31 23.34 -27.19
N ASN A 143 19.04 23.92 -28.14
CA ASN A 143 20.11 24.86 -27.85
C ASN A 143 19.52 26.27 -27.55
N ALA A 144 18.87 26.40 -26.40
CA ALA A 144 18.13 27.58 -25.98
C ALA A 144 18.58 28.04 -24.57
N THR A 145 18.38 29.32 -24.29
CA THR A 145 18.49 29.91 -22.95
C THR A 145 17.22 30.67 -22.68
N VAL A 146 16.55 30.37 -21.59
CA VAL A 146 15.28 30.99 -21.23
C VAL A 146 15.49 32.06 -20.17
N GLN A 147 14.82 33.20 -20.35
CA GLN A 147 14.69 34.26 -19.36
C GLN A 147 13.24 34.69 -19.23
N ASP A 148 12.82 35.02 -18.02
CA ASP A 148 11.51 35.58 -17.75
C ASP A 148 11.64 36.74 -16.76
N TYR A 149 11.37 37.96 -17.23
CA TYR A 149 11.50 39.17 -16.43
C TYR A 149 10.25 39.46 -15.57
N GLU A 150 9.19 38.68 -15.73
CA GLU A 150 7.95 38.86 -14.97
C GLU A 150 7.73 37.70 -13.98
N ARG A 151 8.16 36.47 -14.32
CA ARG A 151 7.96 35.26 -13.51
C ARG A 151 9.27 34.54 -13.25
N HIS A 152 10.02 35.04 -12.29
CA HIS A 152 11.30 34.47 -11.87
C HIS A 152 11.43 34.42 -10.34
N SER A 153 12.35 33.65 -9.83
CA SER A 153 12.71 33.56 -8.43
C SER A 153 13.87 34.52 -8.14
N GLY A 154 13.83 35.18 -6.98
CA GLY A 154 14.85 36.17 -6.58
C GLY A 154 15.00 37.30 -7.60
N ASP A 155 16.24 37.80 -7.78
CA ASP A 155 16.54 38.89 -8.72
C ASP A 155 17.15 38.39 -10.05
N ALA A 156 16.96 37.11 -10.39
CA ALA A 156 17.56 36.50 -11.56
C ALA A 156 16.51 36.10 -12.61
N PRO A 157 16.34 36.85 -13.72
CA PRO A 157 15.38 36.48 -14.78
C PRO A 157 15.60 35.12 -15.43
N SER A 158 16.79 34.52 -15.26
CA SER A 158 17.09 33.16 -15.71
C SER A 158 16.68 32.05 -14.71
N TRP A 159 16.17 32.42 -13.52
CA TRP A 159 15.60 31.51 -12.52
C TRP A 159 14.09 31.49 -12.68
N ILE A 160 13.61 30.76 -13.66
CA ILE A 160 12.23 30.84 -14.12
C ILE A 160 11.28 29.97 -13.27
N LEU A 161 10.17 30.56 -12.81
CA LEU A 161 9.08 29.81 -12.21
C LEU A 161 8.23 29.17 -13.31
N ALA A 162 8.21 27.85 -13.32
CA ALA A 162 7.56 27.09 -14.38
C ALA A 162 6.03 27.08 -14.26
N ASP A 163 5.34 27.01 -15.42
CA ASP A 163 3.95 26.61 -15.48
C ASP A 163 3.86 25.08 -15.46
N LEU A 164 3.48 24.51 -14.33
CA LEU A 164 3.28 23.08 -14.16
C LEU A 164 2.04 22.60 -14.93
N VAL A 165 2.13 21.43 -15.56
CA VAL A 165 1.08 20.84 -16.40
C VAL A 165 0.61 19.53 -15.78
N PRO A 166 -0.41 19.57 -14.90
CA PRO A 166 -0.94 18.38 -14.23
C PRO A 166 -1.41 17.32 -15.24
N ALA A 167 -1.42 16.07 -14.80
CA ALA A 167 -1.96 14.98 -15.59
C ALA A 167 -3.47 15.18 -15.84
N ASP A 168 -3.94 14.69 -16.97
CA ASP A 168 -5.38 14.63 -17.29
C ASP A 168 -6.11 13.44 -16.66
N GLY A 169 -5.41 12.67 -15.80
CA GLY A 169 -5.89 11.46 -15.16
C GLY A 169 -5.60 10.18 -15.96
N SER A 170 -4.70 10.25 -16.95
CA SER A 170 -4.25 9.10 -17.73
C SER A 170 -2.94 8.49 -17.19
N GLY A 171 -2.94 8.03 -15.95
CA GLY A 171 -1.79 7.39 -15.29
C GLY A 171 -1.17 8.22 -14.17
N PRO A 172 0.00 7.79 -13.63
CA PRO A 172 0.67 8.46 -12.53
C PRO A 172 1.03 9.90 -12.84
N ASP A 173 0.87 10.79 -11.86
CA ASP A 173 1.19 12.20 -12.01
C ASP A 173 2.45 12.59 -11.23
N PRO A 174 3.61 12.78 -11.91
CA PRO A 174 4.83 13.24 -11.25
C PRO A 174 4.70 14.61 -10.57
N LEU A 175 3.65 15.37 -10.85
CA LEU A 175 3.38 16.65 -10.20
C LEU A 175 2.47 16.53 -8.98
N ALA A 176 2.10 15.33 -8.55
CA ALA A 176 1.29 15.14 -7.35
C ALA A 176 2.00 15.71 -6.11
N GLY A 177 1.36 16.68 -5.45
CA GLY A 177 1.94 17.39 -4.30
C GLY A 177 3.04 18.40 -4.63
N VAL A 178 3.23 18.74 -5.93
CA VAL A 178 4.15 19.78 -6.39
C VAL A 178 3.35 21.00 -6.83
N ALA A 179 3.50 22.11 -6.13
CA ALA A 179 2.82 23.38 -6.43
C ALA A 179 3.70 24.33 -7.22
N GLU A 180 5.02 24.38 -6.90
CA GLU A 180 5.95 25.31 -7.53
C GLU A 180 7.31 24.66 -7.80
N ALA A 181 7.88 24.95 -8.95
CA ALA A 181 9.25 24.57 -9.32
C ALA A 181 9.95 25.71 -10.06
N CYS A 182 11.21 25.94 -9.71
CA CYS A 182 12.08 26.92 -10.36
C CYS A 182 13.11 26.18 -11.20
N PHE A 183 13.29 26.60 -12.45
CA PHE A 183 14.31 26.11 -13.35
C PHE A 183 15.43 27.17 -13.45
N TYR A 184 16.67 26.74 -13.25
CA TYR A 184 17.82 27.63 -13.13
C TYR A 184 18.59 27.67 -14.43
N ARG A 185 18.52 28.80 -15.19
CA ARG A 185 19.17 28.95 -16.49
C ARG A 185 18.79 27.89 -17.54
N ALA A 186 17.55 27.39 -17.48
CA ALA A 186 17.09 26.27 -18.30
C ALA A 186 17.20 26.50 -19.81
N GLY A 187 17.39 25.39 -20.53
CA GLY A 187 17.07 25.26 -21.94
C GLY A 187 15.58 25.00 -22.18
N THR A 188 15.24 24.45 -23.34
CA THR A 188 13.89 23.99 -23.68
C THR A 188 13.93 22.59 -24.31
N LEU A 189 12.79 21.93 -24.38
CA LEU A 189 12.64 20.63 -25.01
C LEU A 189 11.76 20.71 -26.26
N ALA A 190 12.14 19.97 -27.31
CA ALA A 190 11.28 19.66 -28.44
C ALA A 190 10.77 18.22 -28.34
N LEU A 191 9.45 18.02 -28.44
CA LEU A 191 8.80 16.71 -28.39
C LEU A 191 8.25 16.36 -29.78
N ARG A 192 8.65 15.21 -30.33
CA ARG A 192 8.26 14.74 -31.65
C ARG A 192 7.21 13.63 -31.65
N ASN A 193 7.12 12.81 -30.58
CA ASN A 193 6.31 11.58 -30.53
C ASN A 193 5.49 11.43 -29.24
N GLY A 194 4.60 12.37 -28.94
CA GLY A 194 3.56 12.14 -27.93
C GLY A 194 4.01 12.08 -26.45
N GLY A 195 5.18 12.60 -26.13
CA GLY A 195 5.61 12.75 -24.74
C GLY A 195 4.69 13.73 -23.98
N ARG A 196 4.45 13.47 -22.69
CA ARG A 196 3.69 14.35 -21.80
C ARG A 196 4.61 15.45 -21.24
N VAL A 197 4.22 16.70 -21.44
CA VAL A 197 4.90 17.85 -20.83
C VAL A 197 4.50 17.95 -19.35
N LEU A 198 5.47 18.09 -18.46
CA LEU A 198 5.27 18.31 -17.02
C LEU A 198 5.37 19.78 -16.63
N ALA A 199 6.31 20.50 -17.24
CA ALA A 199 6.57 21.90 -16.96
C ALA A 199 6.84 22.68 -18.25
N ARG A 200 6.42 23.92 -18.27
CA ARG A 200 6.59 24.85 -19.40
C ARG A 200 7.07 26.20 -18.91
N THR A 201 7.69 26.93 -19.79
CA THR A 201 7.91 28.37 -19.61
C THR A 201 6.58 29.12 -19.56
N SER A 202 6.56 30.26 -18.86
CA SER A 202 5.40 31.12 -18.81
C SER A 202 5.13 31.81 -20.17
N PRO A 203 3.95 32.43 -20.37
CA PRO A 203 3.68 33.23 -21.56
C PRO A 203 4.59 34.46 -21.70
N THR A 204 5.22 34.93 -20.61
CA THR A 204 6.10 36.13 -20.57
C THR A 204 7.58 35.81 -20.78
N ALA A 205 7.92 34.53 -20.78
CA ALA A 205 9.30 34.07 -21.00
C ALA A 205 9.81 34.41 -22.42
N SER A 206 11.12 34.50 -22.55
CA SER A 206 11.79 34.75 -23.84
C SER A 206 11.46 33.70 -24.90
N THR A 207 11.17 32.47 -24.48
CA THR A 207 10.61 31.39 -25.29
C THR A 207 9.28 30.93 -24.68
N PRO A 208 8.14 31.55 -25.09
CA PRO A 208 6.87 31.36 -24.40
C PRO A 208 6.30 29.95 -24.54
N ARG A 209 5.80 29.37 -23.44
CA ARG A 209 5.11 28.08 -23.40
C ARG A 209 5.95 26.90 -23.93
N ALA A 210 7.25 27.01 -23.95
CA ALA A 210 8.16 25.94 -24.35
C ALA A 210 8.27 24.88 -23.23
N PRO A 211 8.33 23.58 -23.56
CA PRO A 211 8.51 22.53 -22.57
C PRO A 211 9.88 22.64 -21.89
N LEU A 212 9.89 22.45 -20.57
CA LEU A 212 11.08 22.40 -19.70
C LEU A 212 11.34 21.00 -19.17
N ALA A 213 10.28 20.25 -18.90
CA ALA A 213 10.34 18.88 -18.44
C ALA A 213 9.27 18.05 -19.14
N ALA A 214 9.61 16.82 -19.47
CA ALA A 214 8.70 15.90 -20.15
C ALA A 214 8.96 14.45 -19.74
N VAL A 215 7.91 13.62 -19.86
CA VAL A 215 7.98 12.18 -19.66
C VAL A 215 7.40 11.44 -20.86
N THR A 216 7.92 10.25 -21.11
CA THR A 216 7.38 9.37 -22.17
C THR A 216 7.55 7.90 -21.74
N ALA A 217 6.75 7.02 -22.35
CA ALA A 217 6.94 5.57 -22.24
C ALA A 217 7.64 5.06 -23.50
N HIS A 218 8.50 4.06 -23.35
CA HIS A 218 9.12 3.37 -24.47
C HIS A 218 9.19 1.86 -24.17
N GLY A 219 8.47 1.05 -24.97
CA GLY A 219 8.27 -0.35 -24.62
C GLY A 219 7.58 -0.49 -23.25
N SER A 220 8.21 -1.22 -22.35
CA SER A 220 7.75 -1.36 -20.96
C SER A 220 8.36 -0.31 -20.02
N GLY A 221 9.35 0.45 -20.46
CA GLY A 221 10.10 1.41 -19.63
C GLY A 221 9.53 2.83 -19.64
N ARG A 222 10.17 3.67 -18.83
CA ARG A 222 9.81 5.08 -18.66
C ARG A 222 11.01 5.98 -18.88
N VAL A 223 10.79 7.13 -19.49
CA VAL A 223 11.82 8.13 -19.73
C VAL A 223 11.37 9.48 -19.20
N VAL A 224 12.25 10.14 -18.46
CA VAL A 224 12.10 11.48 -17.88
C VAL A 224 13.21 12.35 -18.42
N VAL A 225 12.89 13.54 -18.93
CA VAL A 225 13.88 14.49 -19.44
C VAL A 225 13.58 15.88 -18.92
N LEU A 226 14.60 16.54 -18.35
CA LEU A 226 14.57 17.94 -17.96
C LEU A 226 15.64 18.72 -18.75
N ALA A 227 15.32 19.95 -19.11
CA ALA A 227 16.24 20.86 -19.78
C ALA A 227 17.03 21.75 -18.79
N ASP A 228 17.30 21.23 -17.60
CA ASP A 228 18.00 21.88 -16.51
C ASP A 228 18.49 20.79 -15.56
N SER A 229 19.76 20.82 -15.18
CA SER A 229 20.36 19.89 -14.22
C SER A 229 20.49 20.48 -12.81
N ASP A 230 20.42 21.81 -12.67
CA ASP A 230 20.64 22.52 -11.41
C ASP A 230 19.53 22.26 -10.36
N LEU A 231 18.27 21.97 -10.79
CA LEU A 231 17.11 21.85 -9.87
C LEU A 231 17.36 20.94 -8.67
N PHE A 232 18.11 19.87 -8.88
CA PHE A 232 18.28 18.81 -7.89
C PHE A 232 19.67 18.84 -7.24
N GLY A 233 20.49 19.85 -7.56
CA GLY A 233 21.75 20.14 -6.89
C GLY A 233 21.55 20.39 -5.38
N ASP A 234 22.57 20.12 -4.59
CA ASP A 234 22.51 20.25 -3.12
C ASP A 234 22.16 21.67 -2.65
N ASP A 235 22.40 22.68 -3.48
CA ASP A 235 22.04 24.08 -3.22
C ASP A 235 20.58 24.43 -3.62
N CYS A 236 19.95 23.62 -4.49
CA CYS A 236 18.65 23.93 -5.08
C CYS A 236 17.53 22.97 -4.65
N ILE A 237 17.84 21.69 -4.34
CA ILE A 237 16.83 20.65 -4.08
C ILE A 237 15.91 20.96 -2.90
N GLY A 238 16.40 21.71 -1.91
CA GLY A 238 15.62 22.13 -0.75
C GLY A 238 14.72 23.36 -0.99
N ALA A 239 14.75 23.95 -2.18
CA ALA A 239 13.92 25.09 -2.54
C ALA A 239 12.58 24.65 -3.11
N LEU A 240 11.50 25.40 -2.83
CA LEU A 240 10.15 25.10 -3.33
C LEU A 240 9.79 23.63 -3.11
N ASP A 241 9.22 22.98 -4.16
CA ASP A 241 8.84 21.57 -4.11
C ASP A 241 9.80 20.66 -4.91
N HIS A 242 11.09 21.07 -5.05
CA HIS A 242 12.05 20.34 -5.88
C HIS A 242 12.33 18.92 -5.37
N GLU A 243 12.46 18.71 -4.03
CA GLU A 243 12.66 17.36 -3.47
C GLU A 243 11.45 16.45 -3.79
N ALA A 244 10.23 16.97 -3.65
CA ALA A 244 9.01 16.23 -3.98
C ALA A 244 8.94 15.89 -5.47
N LEU A 245 9.28 16.85 -6.34
CA LEU A 245 9.35 16.65 -7.78
C LEU A 245 10.39 15.57 -8.13
N TRP A 246 11.60 15.65 -7.56
CA TRP A 246 12.66 14.67 -7.78
C TRP A 246 12.23 13.24 -7.42
N VAL A 247 11.72 13.06 -6.22
CA VAL A 247 11.25 11.76 -5.72
C VAL A 247 10.15 11.20 -6.63
N ASN A 248 9.19 12.03 -7.01
CA ASN A 248 8.10 11.62 -7.91
C ASN A 248 8.61 11.21 -9.30
N LEU A 249 9.57 11.94 -9.87
CA LEU A 249 10.16 11.61 -11.17
C LEU A 249 10.87 10.26 -11.15
N VAL A 250 11.61 9.96 -10.07
CA VAL A 250 12.30 8.67 -9.93
C VAL A 250 11.31 7.52 -9.69
N TYR A 251 10.28 7.69 -8.86
CA TYR A 251 9.21 6.70 -8.74
C TYR A 251 8.48 6.46 -10.07
N TYR A 252 8.22 7.52 -10.83
CA TYR A 252 7.62 7.38 -12.17
C TYR A 252 8.51 6.52 -13.09
N ALA A 253 9.82 6.77 -13.08
CA ALA A 253 10.77 5.98 -13.86
C ALA A 253 10.86 4.53 -13.37
N ALA A 254 10.77 4.29 -12.06
CA ALA A 254 10.90 2.98 -11.42
C ALA A 254 9.62 2.14 -11.42
N GLU A 255 8.45 2.68 -11.82
CA GLU A 255 7.16 1.96 -11.78
C GLU A 255 7.24 0.54 -12.38
N PRO A 256 7.87 0.30 -13.55
CA PRO A 256 7.96 -1.03 -14.11
C PRO A 256 8.71 -2.04 -13.22
N ALA A 257 9.73 -1.58 -12.48
CA ALA A 257 10.50 -2.43 -11.57
C ALA A 257 9.64 -2.89 -10.39
N PHE A 258 8.83 -2.00 -9.83
CA PHE A 258 7.89 -2.36 -8.75
C PHE A 258 6.77 -3.29 -9.25
N ALA A 259 6.31 -3.11 -10.49
CA ALA A 259 5.31 -3.98 -11.10
C ALA A 259 5.83 -5.40 -11.40
N ALA A 260 7.13 -5.55 -11.69
CA ALA A 260 7.76 -6.83 -12.01
C ALA A 260 8.06 -7.71 -10.78
N GLY A 261 7.77 -7.24 -9.55
CA GLY A 261 8.14 -7.87 -8.29
C GLY A 261 7.49 -9.22 -8.01
N GLY A 262 8.25 -10.07 -7.29
CA GLY A 262 7.84 -11.17 -6.44
C GLY A 262 7.21 -12.40 -7.08
N ALA A 263 8.03 -13.35 -7.52
CA ALA A 263 7.57 -14.74 -7.57
C ALA A 263 7.35 -15.21 -6.12
N ALA A 264 6.14 -15.70 -5.80
CA ALA A 264 5.86 -16.31 -4.50
C ALA A 264 6.89 -17.42 -4.22
N THR A 265 7.55 -17.38 -3.09
CA THR A 265 8.49 -18.43 -2.66
C THR A 265 7.71 -19.75 -2.50
N GLY A 266 8.19 -20.82 -3.16
CA GLY A 266 7.56 -22.13 -3.06
C GLY A 266 7.47 -22.61 -1.60
N SER A 267 6.53 -23.50 -1.33
CA SER A 267 6.39 -24.17 -0.03
C SER A 267 6.58 -25.67 -0.20
N ASP A 268 7.52 -26.22 0.57
CA ASP A 268 7.75 -27.68 0.60
C ASP A 268 6.58 -28.43 1.24
N ALA A 269 5.83 -27.78 2.12
CA ALA A 269 4.64 -28.36 2.75
C ALA A 269 3.46 -28.42 1.76
N ALA A 270 3.29 -27.39 0.95
CA ALA A 270 2.19 -27.32 -0.04
C ALA A 270 2.32 -28.33 -1.19
N VAL A 271 3.55 -28.78 -1.49
CA VAL A 271 3.80 -29.81 -2.52
C VAL A 271 3.86 -31.23 -1.94
N ASP A 272 3.76 -31.39 -0.61
CA ASP A 272 3.80 -32.70 0.04
C ASP A 272 2.55 -33.51 -0.28
N PRO A 273 2.66 -34.78 -0.69
CA PRO A 273 1.49 -35.63 -0.92
C PRO A 273 0.55 -35.79 0.29
N ALA A 274 1.06 -35.60 1.52
CA ALA A 274 0.24 -35.61 2.71
C ALA A 274 -0.71 -34.40 2.78
N TRP A 275 -0.26 -33.24 2.30
CA TRP A 275 -1.11 -32.05 2.17
C TRP A 275 -2.25 -32.28 1.19
N ALA A 276 -1.98 -32.85 0.03
CA ALA A 276 -3.05 -33.17 -0.94
C ALA A 276 -4.10 -34.12 -0.33
N ARG A 277 -3.67 -35.16 0.41
CA ARG A 277 -4.60 -36.05 1.11
C ARG A 277 -5.41 -35.34 2.20
N LEU A 278 -4.77 -34.46 2.97
CA LEU A 278 -5.45 -33.66 3.99
C LEU A 278 -6.55 -32.79 3.36
N ARG A 279 -6.18 -32.07 2.30
CA ARG A 279 -7.12 -31.19 1.58
C ARG A 279 -8.30 -31.98 1.03
N ASP A 280 -8.07 -33.10 0.35
CA ASP A 280 -9.12 -33.91 -0.24
C ASP A 280 -10.07 -34.48 0.84
N ALA A 281 -9.52 -34.94 1.97
CA ALA A 281 -10.34 -35.45 3.10
C ALA A 281 -11.17 -34.34 3.75
N VAL A 282 -10.60 -33.14 3.92
CA VAL A 282 -11.31 -31.98 4.47
C VAL A 282 -12.41 -31.51 3.51
N GLU A 283 -12.15 -31.44 2.20
CA GLU A 283 -13.17 -31.07 1.20
C GLU A 283 -14.33 -32.06 1.19
N GLU A 284 -14.05 -33.36 1.28
CA GLU A 284 -15.11 -34.39 1.36
C GLU A 284 -15.90 -34.28 2.67
N LEU A 285 -15.24 -34.04 3.80
CA LEU A 285 -15.87 -33.84 5.10
C LEU A 285 -16.77 -32.59 5.12
N ARG A 286 -16.26 -31.50 4.60
CA ARG A 286 -16.93 -30.19 4.51
C ARG A 286 -18.26 -30.28 3.73
N ALA A 287 -18.28 -31.04 2.62
CA ALA A 287 -19.47 -31.22 1.80
C ALA A 287 -20.62 -31.93 2.53
N ARG A 288 -20.35 -32.49 3.72
CA ARG A 288 -21.34 -33.24 4.52
C ARG A 288 -21.76 -32.50 5.78
N GLN A 289 -21.12 -31.37 6.11
CA GLN A 289 -21.41 -30.58 7.30
C GLN A 289 -22.65 -29.71 7.12
N SER A 290 -23.39 -29.56 8.18
CA SER A 290 -24.42 -28.53 8.36
C SER A 290 -23.78 -27.17 8.64
N ASN A 291 -24.56 -26.09 8.61
CA ASN A 291 -24.04 -24.72 8.82
C ASN A 291 -23.37 -24.49 10.19
N ASP A 292 -23.72 -25.29 11.20
CA ASP A 292 -23.07 -25.22 12.54
C ASP A 292 -21.85 -26.14 12.66
N GLY A 293 -21.41 -26.76 11.58
CA GLY A 293 -20.25 -27.66 11.53
C GLY A 293 -20.56 -29.09 11.97
N SER A 294 -21.77 -29.41 12.45
CA SER A 294 -22.19 -30.76 12.76
C SER A 294 -22.47 -31.59 11.49
N VAL A 295 -22.54 -32.91 11.60
CA VAL A 295 -23.01 -33.78 10.54
C VAL A 295 -24.25 -34.53 11.02
N ASP A 296 -25.38 -34.30 10.37
CA ASP A 296 -26.62 -35.04 10.66
C ASP A 296 -26.59 -36.40 9.93
N LEU A 297 -26.31 -37.45 10.68
CA LEU A 297 -26.27 -38.84 10.15
C LEU A 297 -27.59 -39.33 9.57
N ALA A 298 -28.70 -38.74 10.00
CA ALA A 298 -30.04 -39.17 9.54
C ALA A 298 -30.39 -38.57 8.16
N THR A 299 -29.94 -37.38 7.85
CA THR A 299 -30.30 -36.62 6.65
C THR A 299 -29.17 -36.51 5.62
N SER A 300 -27.91 -36.64 6.04
CA SER A 300 -26.73 -36.47 5.16
C SER A 300 -26.58 -37.61 4.14
N GLY A 301 -27.29 -38.74 4.31
CA GLY A 301 -27.16 -39.91 3.44
C GLY A 301 -25.76 -40.57 3.47
N VAL A 302 -24.95 -40.24 4.44
CA VAL A 302 -23.56 -40.70 4.58
C VAL A 302 -23.50 -41.82 5.61
N ASP A 303 -22.73 -42.86 5.30
CA ASP A 303 -22.37 -43.90 6.26
C ASP A 303 -21.45 -43.33 7.35
N GLU A 304 -21.84 -43.50 8.61
CA GLU A 304 -21.01 -43.13 9.77
C GLU A 304 -19.61 -43.73 9.67
N ALA A 305 -19.44 -44.91 9.13
CA ALA A 305 -18.14 -45.53 8.92
C ALA A 305 -17.24 -44.70 8.00
N ARG A 306 -17.81 -44.13 6.92
CA ARG A 306 -17.05 -43.24 6.02
C ARG A 306 -16.63 -41.93 6.70
N LEU A 307 -17.51 -41.36 7.55
CA LEU A 307 -17.13 -40.15 8.33
C LEU A 307 -15.98 -40.43 9.30
N ARG A 308 -16.02 -41.54 10.00
CA ARG A 308 -14.95 -42.00 10.88
C ARG A 308 -13.63 -42.22 10.12
N GLU A 309 -13.73 -42.80 8.92
CA GLU A 309 -12.57 -42.97 8.02
C GLU A 309 -12.02 -41.62 7.58
N LEU A 310 -12.85 -40.66 7.16
CA LEU A 310 -12.41 -39.29 6.77
C LEU A 310 -11.68 -38.58 7.90
N VAL A 311 -12.22 -38.63 9.12
CA VAL A 311 -11.54 -38.01 10.27
C VAL A 311 -10.23 -38.71 10.58
N ALA A 312 -10.17 -40.04 10.42
CA ALA A 312 -8.91 -40.79 10.56
C ALA A 312 -7.90 -40.42 9.44
N GLU A 313 -8.35 -40.22 8.21
CA GLU A 313 -7.50 -39.71 7.11
C GLU A 313 -6.96 -38.31 7.41
N VAL A 314 -7.78 -37.39 7.95
CA VAL A 314 -7.33 -36.07 8.41
C VAL A 314 -6.23 -36.20 9.46
N GLY A 315 -6.46 -37.00 10.52
CA GLY A 315 -5.46 -37.23 11.58
C GLY A 315 -4.16 -37.85 11.07
N ALA A 316 -4.25 -38.84 10.17
CA ALA A 316 -3.08 -39.47 9.55
C ALA A 316 -2.30 -38.49 8.66
N ALA A 317 -2.98 -37.65 7.91
CA ALA A 317 -2.35 -36.64 7.05
C ALA A 317 -1.66 -35.54 7.89
N VAL A 318 -2.29 -35.05 8.96
CA VAL A 318 -1.68 -34.13 9.92
C VAL A 318 -0.44 -34.77 10.56
N SER A 319 -0.49 -36.02 11.00
CA SER A 319 0.65 -36.72 11.58
C SER A 319 1.82 -36.87 10.59
N ALA A 320 1.50 -37.10 9.30
CA ALA A 320 2.51 -37.18 8.25
C ALA A 320 3.17 -35.81 7.94
N LEU A 321 2.43 -34.71 8.10
CA LEU A 321 2.93 -33.32 7.92
C LEU A 321 3.66 -32.79 9.14
N ALA A 322 3.40 -33.33 10.35
CA ALA A 322 3.94 -32.82 11.62
C ALA A 322 5.49 -32.62 11.62
N PRO A 323 6.32 -33.48 10.99
CA PRO A 323 7.76 -33.23 10.92
C PRO A 323 8.16 -31.95 10.19
N ARG A 324 7.30 -31.40 9.34
CA ARG A 324 7.54 -30.10 8.66
C ARG A 324 7.22 -28.89 9.54
N PHE A 325 6.42 -29.09 10.59
CA PHE A 325 5.99 -28.06 11.53
C PHE A 325 6.38 -28.43 12.97
N PRO A 326 7.67 -28.61 13.28
CA PRO A 326 8.11 -29.15 14.59
C PRO A 326 7.76 -28.24 15.77
N HIS A 327 7.48 -26.96 15.53
CA HIS A 327 7.07 -25.98 16.53
C HIS A 327 5.59 -26.11 16.94
N GLN A 328 4.78 -26.91 16.21
CA GLN A 328 3.35 -27.10 16.46
C GLN A 328 3.02 -28.43 17.17
N GLY A 329 3.97 -29.10 17.79
CA GLY A 329 3.78 -30.44 18.39
C GLY A 329 2.62 -30.49 19.39
N GLU A 330 2.55 -29.53 20.34
CA GLU A 330 1.48 -29.44 21.32
C GLU A 330 0.09 -29.27 20.68
N TYR A 331 0.04 -28.47 19.61
CA TYR A 331 -1.17 -28.27 18.84
C TYR A 331 -1.65 -29.54 18.14
N PHE A 332 -0.74 -30.31 17.52
CA PHE A 332 -1.10 -31.55 16.83
C PHE A 332 -1.59 -32.65 17.81
N GLU A 333 -1.01 -32.73 19.00
CA GLU A 333 -1.51 -33.62 20.06
C GLU A 333 -2.92 -33.22 20.51
N ALA A 334 -3.15 -31.94 20.74
CA ALA A 334 -4.48 -31.43 21.10
C ALA A 334 -5.51 -31.66 20.00
N LEU A 335 -5.12 -31.42 18.74
CA LEU A 335 -5.97 -31.62 17.56
C LEU A 335 -6.41 -33.08 17.41
N ALA A 336 -5.49 -34.03 17.60
CA ALA A 336 -5.84 -35.46 17.60
C ALA A 336 -6.90 -35.81 18.66
N GLY A 337 -6.71 -35.24 19.88
CA GLY A 337 -7.70 -35.41 20.97
C GLY A 337 -9.07 -34.78 20.67
N ASP A 338 -9.09 -33.60 20.00
CA ASP A 338 -10.35 -32.93 19.61
C ASP A 338 -11.07 -33.74 18.51
N LEU A 339 -10.34 -34.26 17.53
CA LEU A 339 -10.88 -35.14 16.48
C LEU A 339 -11.52 -36.39 17.08
N ASP A 340 -10.85 -37.06 18.02
CA ASP A 340 -11.36 -38.24 18.72
C ASP A 340 -12.65 -37.92 19.51
N ARG A 341 -12.67 -36.77 20.22
CA ARG A 341 -13.87 -36.31 20.94
C ARG A 341 -15.01 -36.01 20.01
N TRP A 342 -14.76 -35.40 18.88
CA TRP A 342 -15.79 -35.07 17.89
C TRP A 342 -16.41 -36.34 17.30
N VAL A 343 -15.59 -37.33 16.96
CA VAL A 343 -16.06 -38.66 16.53
C VAL A 343 -16.90 -39.33 17.65
N GLY A 344 -16.41 -39.25 18.90
CA GLY A 344 -17.11 -39.81 20.07
C GLY A 344 -18.44 -39.15 20.39
N SER A 345 -18.64 -37.89 20.01
CA SER A 345 -19.90 -37.14 20.16
C SER A 345 -20.94 -37.48 19.06
N GLY A 346 -20.60 -38.34 18.09
CA GLY A 346 -21.46 -38.64 16.94
C GLY A 346 -21.53 -37.47 15.96
N PHE A 347 -20.44 -36.74 15.79
CA PHE A 347 -20.30 -35.58 14.90
C PHE A 347 -21.27 -34.43 15.22
N ALA A 348 -21.56 -34.21 16.48
CA ALA A 348 -22.26 -33.04 16.96
C ALA A 348 -21.51 -31.74 16.59
N LYS A 349 -22.09 -30.57 16.93
CA LYS A 349 -21.39 -29.30 16.74
C LYS A 349 -19.98 -29.43 17.28
N PRO A 350 -18.94 -29.15 16.48
CA PRO A 350 -17.54 -29.32 16.91
C PRO A 350 -17.16 -28.36 18.01
N ASP A 351 -16.35 -28.85 18.97
CA ASP A 351 -15.72 -28.05 20.01
C ASP A 351 -14.22 -28.38 20.05
N PHE A 352 -13.42 -27.50 19.50
CA PHE A 352 -11.96 -27.64 19.36
C PHE A 352 -11.21 -26.73 20.30
N MET A 353 -11.68 -26.58 21.55
CA MET A 353 -11.09 -25.69 22.54
C MET A 353 -9.64 -26.06 22.90
N ALA A 354 -9.32 -27.35 23.03
CA ALA A 354 -7.98 -27.79 23.39
C ALA A 354 -6.95 -27.44 22.27
N SER A 355 -7.32 -27.65 21.01
CA SER A 355 -6.48 -27.26 19.87
C SER A 355 -6.34 -25.74 19.78
N THR A 356 -7.41 -25.00 20.08
CA THR A 356 -7.41 -23.52 20.07
C THR A 356 -6.46 -22.98 21.13
N ASP A 357 -6.45 -23.54 22.32
CA ASP A 357 -5.54 -23.13 23.40
C ASP A 357 -4.07 -23.49 23.09
N ALA A 358 -3.85 -24.59 22.36
CA ALA A 358 -2.52 -25.07 22.01
C ALA A 358 -1.93 -24.40 20.74
N PHE A 359 -2.78 -23.81 19.88
CA PHE A 359 -2.33 -23.10 18.67
C PHE A 359 -1.83 -21.71 19.02
N ARG A 360 -0.50 -21.52 19.03
CA ARG A 360 0.18 -20.33 19.56
C ARG A 360 1.13 -19.68 18.54
N PRO A 361 0.62 -19.22 17.37
CA PRO A 361 1.48 -18.68 16.29
C PRO A 361 2.24 -17.41 16.74
N GLU A 362 1.75 -16.67 17.73
CA GLU A 362 2.42 -15.49 18.28
C GLU A 362 3.74 -15.79 19.00
N ARG A 363 4.00 -17.06 19.36
CA ARG A 363 5.27 -17.49 19.98
C ARG A 363 6.35 -17.77 18.97
N ASP A 364 5.97 -18.04 17.71
CA ASP A 364 6.85 -18.51 16.64
C ASP A 364 6.92 -17.49 15.49
N ARG A 365 6.98 -16.19 15.81
CA ARG A 365 7.09 -15.10 14.83
C ARG A 365 8.53 -15.04 14.29
N ARG A 366 8.80 -15.74 13.21
CA ARG A 366 10.07 -15.75 12.47
C ARG A 366 9.78 -15.63 10.99
N ASP A 367 10.62 -14.90 10.29
CA ASP A 367 10.45 -14.69 8.86
C ASP A 367 10.44 -16.00 8.09
N GLY A 368 9.40 -16.18 7.26
CA GLY A 368 9.19 -17.35 6.43
C GLY A 368 8.71 -18.62 7.15
N ILE A 369 8.46 -18.58 8.48
CA ILE A 369 7.93 -19.76 9.17
C ILE A 369 6.50 -20.06 8.68
N GLU A 370 6.22 -21.34 8.45
CA GLU A 370 4.90 -21.80 8.04
C GLU A 370 4.18 -22.48 9.21
N HIS A 371 2.86 -22.31 9.26
CA HIS A 371 1.97 -22.99 10.19
C HIS A 371 0.92 -23.80 9.41
N LEU A 372 0.66 -25.02 9.88
CA LEU A 372 -0.49 -25.82 9.48
C LEU A 372 -1.66 -25.48 10.41
N VAL A 373 -2.80 -25.09 9.84
CA VAL A 373 -4.02 -24.70 10.54
C VAL A 373 -5.13 -25.64 10.12
N VAL A 374 -5.71 -26.38 11.04
CA VAL A 374 -6.78 -27.36 10.77
C VAL A 374 -7.83 -27.22 11.87
N PHE A 375 -8.96 -26.58 11.55
CA PHE A 375 -10.02 -26.30 12.50
C PHE A 375 -11.40 -26.32 11.85
N PRO A 376 -12.47 -26.60 12.60
CA PRO A 376 -13.80 -26.11 12.27
C PRO A 376 -13.82 -24.59 12.51
N MET A 377 -14.01 -23.81 11.44
CA MET A 377 -13.90 -22.35 11.46
C MET A 377 -15.18 -21.68 11.00
N TYR A 378 -15.47 -20.50 11.56
CA TYR A 378 -16.49 -19.62 11.01
C TYR A 378 -16.05 -19.11 9.64
N LYS A 379 -16.99 -19.11 8.67
CA LYS A 379 -16.72 -18.66 7.28
C LYS A 379 -16.29 -17.20 7.23
N GLN A 380 -16.82 -16.38 8.12
CA GLN A 380 -16.46 -14.97 8.29
C GLN A 380 -16.53 -14.62 9.77
N ASN A 381 -15.80 -13.58 10.19
CA ASN A 381 -15.90 -13.07 11.55
C ASN A 381 -17.37 -12.63 11.84
N GLY A 382 -17.96 -13.19 12.88
CA GLY A 382 -19.36 -12.95 13.27
C GLY A 382 -20.41 -13.76 12.51
N SER A 383 -20.05 -14.60 11.53
CA SER A 383 -20.95 -15.55 10.92
C SER A 383 -21.26 -16.71 11.88
N PRO A 384 -22.52 -17.21 11.96
CA PRO A 384 -22.83 -18.44 12.69
C PRO A 384 -22.41 -19.70 11.92
N ASP A 385 -22.14 -19.59 10.61
CA ASP A 385 -21.82 -20.72 9.75
C ASP A 385 -20.37 -21.17 9.97
N THR A 386 -20.20 -22.45 10.27
CA THR A 386 -18.89 -23.08 10.47
C THR A 386 -18.70 -24.26 9.55
N CYS A 387 -17.46 -24.49 9.14
CA CYS A 387 -17.06 -25.69 8.44
C CYS A 387 -15.61 -26.05 8.76
N PHE A 388 -15.25 -27.30 8.51
CA PHE A 388 -13.87 -27.76 8.69
C PHE A 388 -13.00 -27.22 7.56
N GLU A 389 -11.86 -26.63 7.91
CA GLU A 389 -10.92 -26.05 6.97
C GLU A 389 -9.48 -26.44 7.30
N ALA A 390 -8.65 -26.50 6.28
CA ALA A 390 -7.22 -26.68 6.41
C ALA A 390 -6.48 -25.62 5.60
N LEU A 391 -5.46 -25.03 6.21
CA LEU A 391 -4.65 -23.96 5.61
C LEU A 391 -3.16 -24.22 5.89
N ILE A 392 -2.32 -23.82 4.96
CA ILE A 392 -0.90 -23.56 5.23
C ILE A 392 -0.75 -22.05 5.11
N VAL A 393 -0.27 -21.43 6.18
CA VAL A 393 0.01 -19.99 6.24
C VAL A 393 1.49 -19.77 6.51
N ARG A 394 2.06 -18.69 5.96
CA ARG A 394 3.44 -18.26 6.19
C ARG A 394 3.45 -16.94 6.92
N VAL A 395 4.37 -16.75 7.85
CA VAL A 395 4.55 -15.51 8.60
C VAL A 395 5.65 -14.67 7.97
N PRO A 396 5.35 -13.54 7.33
CA PRO A 396 6.35 -12.56 6.97
C PRO A 396 6.77 -11.77 8.21
N TRP A 397 8.02 -11.98 8.67
CA TRP A 397 8.55 -11.34 9.88
C TRP A 397 9.99 -10.80 9.66
N PRO A 398 10.20 -9.97 8.60
CA PRO A 398 11.50 -9.39 8.31
C PRO A 398 11.95 -8.44 9.43
N ARG A 399 13.22 -8.04 9.38
CA ARG A 399 13.84 -7.22 10.44
C ARG A 399 13.09 -5.93 10.74
N TRP A 400 12.56 -5.25 9.72
CA TRP A 400 11.82 -4.02 9.91
C TRP A 400 10.52 -4.22 10.70
N VAL A 401 9.83 -5.38 10.55
CA VAL A 401 8.66 -5.74 11.37
C VAL A 401 9.07 -5.93 12.84
N VAL A 402 10.21 -6.58 13.09
CA VAL A 402 10.74 -6.73 14.46
C VAL A 402 11.02 -5.37 15.10
N GLU A 403 11.57 -4.43 14.35
CA GLU A 403 11.87 -3.09 14.84
C GLU A 403 10.58 -2.28 15.09
N LEU A 404 9.61 -2.38 14.19
CA LEU A 404 8.31 -1.74 14.32
C LEU A 404 7.51 -2.31 15.50
N GLU A 405 7.49 -3.64 15.65
CA GLU A 405 6.80 -4.31 16.77
C GLU A 405 7.39 -3.90 18.12
N ARG A 406 8.71 -3.81 18.25
CA ARG A 406 9.37 -3.30 19.47
C ARG A 406 8.95 -1.87 19.82
N ARG A 407 8.69 -1.03 18.83
CA ARG A 407 8.26 0.35 19.03
C ARG A 407 6.82 0.44 19.51
N TYR A 408 5.93 -0.36 18.94
CA TYR A 408 4.49 -0.30 19.17
C TYR A 408 3.99 -1.33 20.19
N ASP A 409 4.79 -2.35 20.53
CA ASP A 409 4.49 -3.38 21.54
C ASP A 409 3.17 -4.12 21.27
N ASN A 410 3.08 -4.76 20.09
CA ASN A 410 1.93 -5.58 19.71
C ASN A 410 2.26 -7.07 19.71
N ALA A 411 2.41 -7.64 20.92
CA ALA A 411 2.84 -9.02 21.12
C ALA A 411 1.89 -10.09 20.54
N LYS A 412 0.65 -9.74 20.25
CA LYS A 412 -0.37 -10.66 19.72
C LYS A 412 -0.46 -10.68 18.21
N TYR A 413 0.04 -9.65 17.55
CA TYR A 413 -0.05 -9.49 16.11
C TYR A 413 0.80 -10.52 15.36
N VAL A 414 0.21 -11.15 14.35
CA VAL A 414 0.88 -12.11 13.46
C VAL A 414 0.42 -11.86 12.03
N PRO A 415 1.22 -11.21 11.19
CA PRO A 415 0.90 -11.14 9.76
C PRO A 415 1.01 -12.53 9.15
N VAL A 416 0.08 -12.91 8.30
CA VAL A 416 0.09 -14.19 7.60
C VAL A 416 -0.23 -14.04 6.12
N GLU A 417 0.45 -14.85 5.32
CA GLU A 417 0.18 -15.05 3.90
C GLU A 417 -0.45 -16.42 3.69
N LEU A 418 -1.42 -16.52 2.79
CA LEU A 418 -1.98 -17.81 2.37
C LEU A 418 -1.04 -18.51 1.39
N VAL A 419 -0.53 -19.66 1.79
CA VAL A 419 0.29 -20.53 0.94
C VAL A 419 -0.58 -21.48 0.14
N ASP A 420 -1.44 -22.26 0.82
CA ASP A 420 -2.46 -23.10 0.22
C ASP A 420 -3.61 -23.36 1.23
N TYR A 421 -4.80 -23.71 0.76
CA TYR A 421 -6.00 -23.80 1.58
C TYR A 421 -7.10 -24.63 0.94
N THR A 422 -8.06 -25.06 1.76
CA THR A 422 -9.29 -25.71 1.32
C THR A 422 -10.27 -24.69 0.74
N SER A 423 -11.11 -25.10 -0.22
CA SER A 423 -11.89 -24.21 -1.08
C SER A 423 -12.90 -23.31 -0.34
N GLY A 424 -13.32 -23.69 0.87
CA GLY A 424 -14.25 -22.90 1.67
C GLY A 424 -13.62 -21.67 2.29
N TYR A 425 -12.31 -21.70 2.48
CA TYR A 425 -11.57 -20.57 3.07
C TYR A 425 -11.22 -19.49 2.05
N ASP A 426 -11.41 -19.73 0.77
CA ASP A 426 -11.34 -18.67 -0.26
C ASP A 426 -12.49 -17.66 -0.14
N SER A 427 -13.23 -17.72 0.96
CA SER A 427 -14.19 -16.72 1.36
C SER A 427 -13.50 -15.44 1.85
N GLU A 428 -14.26 -14.41 2.06
CA GLU A 428 -13.84 -13.04 2.33
C GLU A 428 -13.20 -12.81 3.72
N CYS A 429 -12.78 -13.87 4.45
CA CYS A 429 -12.19 -13.74 5.78
C CYS A 429 -10.81 -13.08 5.71
N ALA A 430 -10.66 -11.95 6.38
CA ALA A 430 -9.41 -11.19 6.46
C ALA A 430 -8.55 -11.56 7.68
N VAL A 431 -9.13 -12.28 8.64
CA VAL A 431 -8.53 -12.51 9.95
C VAL A 431 -8.61 -13.96 10.38
N LEU A 432 -7.62 -14.39 11.16
CA LEU A 432 -7.60 -15.67 11.85
C LEU A 432 -7.36 -15.38 13.34
N PHE A 433 -8.43 -15.46 14.14
CA PHE A 433 -8.41 -15.23 15.57
C PHE A 433 -8.87 -16.48 16.31
N PRO A 434 -8.56 -16.64 17.60
CA PRO A 434 -9.13 -17.72 18.40
C PRO A 434 -10.67 -17.78 18.33
N GLU A 435 -11.31 -16.61 18.24
CA GLU A 435 -12.75 -16.47 18.09
C GLU A 435 -13.32 -16.92 16.73
N THR A 436 -12.46 -17.11 15.71
CA THR A 436 -12.90 -17.65 14.41
C THR A 436 -13.02 -19.17 14.40
N PHE A 437 -12.57 -19.85 15.45
CA PHE A 437 -12.68 -21.29 15.59
C PHE A 437 -13.98 -21.70 16.30
N SER A 438 -14.51 -22.86 15.96
CA SER A 438 -15.70 -23.40 16.62
C SER A 438 -15.32 -24.02 17.96
N VAL A 439 -15.75 -23.37 19.03
CA VAL A 439 -15.50 -23.74 20.42
C VAL A 439 -16.76 -23.54 21.26
N ALA A 440 -16.88 -24.27 22.39
CA ALA A 440 -18.05 -24.20 23.25
C ALA A 440 -18.10 -22.89 24.07
N GLU A 441 -16.95 -22.39 24.50
CA GLU A 441 -16.82 -21.17 25.27
C GLU A 441 -15.96 -20.15 24.53
N ARG A 442 -16.06 -18.87 24.89
CA ARG A 442 -15.22 -17.85 24.27
C ARG A 442 -13.74 -18.09 24.60
N PRO A 443 -12.87 -18.32 23.61
CA PRO A 443 -11.47 -18.56 23.86
C PRO A 443 -10.76 -17.28 24.29
N PRO A 444 -9.61 -17.40 25.00
CA PRO A 444 -8.74 -16.25 25.25
C PRO A 444 -8.17 -15.70 23.93
N ALA A 445 -8.28 -14.40 23.74
CA ALA A 445 -7.67 -13.71 22.59
C ALA A 445 -6.15 -13.61 22.81
N HIS A 446 -5.38 -14.65 22.44
CA HIS A 446 -3.94 -14.72 22.66
C HIS A 446 -3.13 -14.39 21.41
N PHE A 447 -3.72 -14.45 20.23
CA PHE A 447 -3.13 -13.97 18.97
C PHE A 447 -4.17 -13.26 18.10
N GLY A 448 -3.68 -12.46 17.15
CA GLY A 448 -4.46 -11.88 16.07
C GLY A 448 -3.67 -12.04 14.77
N ALA A 449 -4.08 -12.97 13.92
CA ALA A 449 -3.45 -13.16 12.62
C ALA A 449 -4.26 -12.46 11.53
N ILE A 450 -3.58 -11.67 10.69
CA ILE A 450 -4.18 -10.90 9.59
C ILE A 450 -3.60 -11.40 8.27
N PHE A 451 -4.48 -11.66 7.30
CA PHE A 451 -4.10 -12.09 5.95
C PHE A 451 -3.65 -10.89 5.11
N CYS A 452 -2.41 -10.45 5.31
CA CYS A 452 -1.84 -9.26 4.72
C CYS A 452 -1.76 -9.31 3.19
N ASP A 453 -1.52 -10.47 2.59
CA ASP A 453 -1.49 -10.69 1.15
C ASP A 453 -2.88 -10.53 0.50
N ARG A 454 -3.93 -11.00 1.16
CA ARG A 454 -5.32 -10.89 0.68
C ARG A 454 -5.82 -9.46 0.74
N GLU A 455 -5.56 -8.78 1.85
CA GLU A 455 -5.92 -7.37 2.00
C GLU A 455 -5.16 -6.50 0.99
N ALA A 456 -3.88 -6.75 0.80
CA ALA A 456 -3.07 -6.08 -0.22
C ALA A 456 -3.60 -6.33 -1.65
N GLU A 457 -4.05 -7.53 -1.97
CA GLU A 457 -4.66 -7.81 -3.27
C GLU A 457 -5.97 -7.02 -3.47
N ARG A 458 -6.82 -6.98 -2.43
CA ARG A 458 -8.07 -6.21 -2.48
C ARG A 458 -7.81 -4.72 -2.66
N LEU A 459 -6.85 -4.17 -1.92
CA LEU A 459 -6.41 -2.78 -2.09
C LEU A 459 -6.02 -2.51 -3.54
N ARG A 460 -5.09 -3.28 -4.10
CA ARG A 460 -4.61 -3.07 -5.48
C ARG A 460 -5.74 -3.13 -6.49
N ARG A 461 -6.59 -4.14 -6.37
CA ARG A 461 -7.70 -4.37 -7.31
C ARG A 461 -8.74 -3.27 -7.27
N VAL A 462 -9.21 -2.92 -6.07
CA VAL A 462 -10.30 -1.95 -5.91
C VAL A 462 -9.80 -0.52 -6.11
N SER A 463 -8.68 -0.17 -5.50
CA SER A 463 -8.13 1.18 -5.60
C SER A 463 -7.54 1.47 -6.97
N GLY A 464 -6.95 0.47 -7.64
CA GLY A 464 -6.52 0.61 -9.03
C GLY A 464 -7.69 0.90 -9.97
N ALA A 465 -8.78 0.12 -9.86
CA ALA A 465 -9.99 0.37 -10.63
C ALA A 465 -10.64 1.75 -10.30
N ALA A 466 -10.64 2.14 -9.02
CA ALA A 466 -11.15 3.44 -8.61
C ALA A 466 -10.32 4.59 -9.19
N ALA A 467 -9.01 4.48 -9.18
CA ALA A 467 -8.10 5.49 -9.73
C ALA A 467 -8.35 5.70 -11.23
N GLU A 468 -8.55 4.63 -12.00
CA GLU A 468 -8.88 4.70 -13.44
C GLU A 468 -10.28 5.33 -13.66
N ILE A 469 -11.31 4.84 -12.95
CA ILE A 469 -12.69 5.31 -13.11
C ILE A 469 -12.82 6.79 -12.77
N LEU A 470 -12.16 7.21 -11.69
CA LEU A 470 -12.23 8.57 -11.16
C LEU A 470 -11.17 9.50 -11.77
N LYS A 471 -10.32 9.00 -12.66
CA LYS A 471 -9.19 9.76 -13.23
C LYS A 471 -8.41 10.48 -12.13
N LEU A 472 -8.08 9.72 -11.08
CA LEU A 472 -7.39 10.23 -9.91
C LEU A 472 -6.02 10.80 -10.31
N ASN A 473 -5.64 11.94 -9.75
CA ASN A 473 -4.28 12.47 -9.81
C ASN A 473 -3.33 11.63 -8.94
N LEU A 474 -3.09 10.38 -9.38
CA LEU A 474 -2.39 9.35 -8.61
C LEU A 474 -0.89 9.66 -8.51
N PRO A 475 -0.31 9.80 -7.29
CA PRO A 475 1.13 9.98 -7.13
C PRO A 475 1.90 8.76 -7.64
N PRO A 476 3.12 8.93 -8.17
CA PRO A 476 3.91 7.81 -8.70
C PRO A 476 4.27 6.75 -7.65
N ASP A 477 4.55 7.13 -6.40
CA ASP A 477 4.76 6.20 -5.28
C ASP A 477 3.50 5.40 -4.94
N ALA A 478 2.32 6.01 -5.00
CA ALA A 478 1.05 5.30 -4.86
C ALA A 478 0.78 4.36 -6.05
N ALA A 479 1.18 4.74 -7.27
CA ALA A 479 1.11 3.84 -8.41
C ALA A 479 2.03 2.62 -8.23
N CYS A 480 3.24 2.80 -7.71
CA CYS A 480 4.15 1.71 -7.36
C CYS A 480 3.54 0.79 -6.28
N LEU A 481 2.90 1.36 -5.24
CA LEU A 481 2.16 0.59 -4.23
C LEU A 481 1.09 -0.30 -4.86
N LEU A 482 0.27 0.27 -5.75
CA LEU A 482 -0.82 -0.47 -6.41
C LEU A 482 -0.31 -1.48 -7.44
N ALA A 483 0.86 -1.28 -8.01
CA ALA A 483 1.49 -2.21 -8.96
C ALA A 483 2.20 -3.38 -8.26
N SER A 484 2.76 -3.18 -7.07
CA SER A 484 3.61 -4.16 -6.36
C SER A 484 2.83 -4.99 -5.32
N PRO A 485 2.74 -6.32 -5.48
CA PRO A 485 2.22 -7.22 -4.45
C PRO A 485 3.00 -7.15 -3.13
N GLU A 486 4.32 -7.06 -3.22
CA GLU A 486 5.20 -7.03 -2.03
C GLU A 486 5.03 -5.72 -1.27
N LEU A 487 5.12 -4.59 -1.97
CA LEU A 487 5.03 -3.28 -1.35
C LEU A 487 3.66 -3.05 -0.68
N SER A 488 2.58 -3.47 -1.34
CA SER A 488 1.24 -3.39 -0.77
C SER A 488 1.04 -4.32 0.43
N ARG A 489 1.60 -5.55 0.40
CA ARG A 489 1.60 -6.47 1.53
C ARG A 489 2.35 -5.86 2.73
N ASP A 490 3.54 -5.34 2.50
CA ASP A 490 4.37 -4.77 3.55
C ASP A 490 3.74 -3.50 4.15
N ALA A 491 3.08 -2.69 3.33
CA ALA A 491 2.31 -1.56 3.80
C ALA A 491 1.16 -2.00 4.73
N TYR A 492 0.45 -3.10 4.39
CA TYR A 492 -0.58 -3.67 5.25
C TYR A 492 -0.03 -4.20 6.56
N ILE A 493 1.09 -4.92 6.54
CA ILE A 493 1.74 -5.40 7.77
C ILE A 493 2.04 -4.24 8.73
N ALA A 494 2.60 -3.16 8.21
CA ALA A 494 2.90 -1.97 9.01
C ALA A 494 1.63 -1.27 9.52
N TRP A 495 0.61 -1.17 8.67
CA TRP A 495 -0.68 -0.58 9.03
C TRP A 495 -1.36 -1.34 10.16
N ASP A 496 -1.60 -2.63 9.98
CA ASP A 496 -2.33 -3.46 10.93
C ASP A 496 -1.62 -3.56 12.28
N LEU A 497 -0.28 -3.65 12.27
CA LEU A 497 0.51 -3.69 13.50
C LEU A 497 0.28 -2.45 14.37
N ILE A 498 0.25 -1.26 13.77
CA ILE A 498 0.06 0.02 14.48
C ILE A 498 -1.42 0.22 14.82
N HIS A 499 -2.32 -0.12 13.90
CA HIS A 499 -3.76 -0.01 14.05
C HIS A 499 -4.27 -0.82 15.24
N ASP A 500 -3.99 -2.12 15.27
CA ASP A 500 -4.42 -3.02 16.35
C ASP A 500 -3.91 -2.57 17.73
N ARG A 501 -2.67 -2.10 17.76
CA ARG A 501 -2.11 -1.57 19.02
C ARG A 501 -2.83 -0.31 19.49
N THR A 502 -3.33 0.50 18.56
CA THR A 502 -4.04 1.75 18.87
C THR A 502 -5.33 1.50 19.63
N HIS A 503 -6.06 0.42 19.34
CA HIS A 503 -7.24 0.02 20.13
C HIS A 503 -6.94 -0.21 21.61
N MET A 504 -5.73 -0.66 21.94
CA MET A 504 -5.34 -1.07 23.29
C MET A 504 -4.36 -0.09 23.95
N ARG A 505 -4.18 1.10 23.41
CA ARG A 505 -3.16 2.07 23.84
C ARG A 505 -3.42 2.64 25.24
N GLY A 506 -4.68 2.66 25.66
CA GLY A 506 -5.09 3.21 26.96
C GLY A 506 -4.99 4.74 27.03
N ASP A 507 -4.93 5.42 25.90
CA ASP A 507 -4.84 6.87 25.77
C ASP A 507 -6.21 7.58 25.83
N LEU A 508 -7.29 6.82 25.84
CA LEU A 508 -8.65 7.34 25.96
C LEU A 508 -9.17 7.26 27.40
N PRO A 509 -10.09 8.14 27.77
CA PRO A 509 -10.65 8.18 29.14
C PRO A 509 -11.57 6.98 29.48
N PHE A 510 -11.86 6.11 28.52
CA PHE A 510 -12.69 4.91 28.67
C PHE A 510 -12.18 3.82 27.70
N ASP A 511 -12.61 2.57 27.95
CA ASP A 511 -12.28 1.46 27.04
C ASP A 511 -12.96 1.70 25.67
N PRO A 512 -12.19 1.94 24.60
CA PRO A 512 -12.74 2.18 23.28
C PRO A 512 -13.30 0.90 22.63
N PHE A 513 -12.95 -0.28 23.15
CA PHE A 513 -13.36 -1.58 22.61
C PHE A 513 -14.86 -1.85 22.91
N MET A 514 -15.69 -1.04 22.28
CA MET A 514 -17.14 -1.00 22.50
C MET A 514 -17.89 -2.24 22.02
N ILE A 515 -17.24 -3.11 21.23
CA ILE A 515 -17.76 -4.41 20.79
C ILE A 515 -18.27 -5.24 21.96
N ARG A 516 -17.64 -5.13 23.12
CA ARG A 516 -18.08 -5.81 24.35
C ARG A 516 -19.29 -5.15 25.03
N GLN A 517 -19.61 -3.90 24.65
CA GLN A 517 -20.56 -3.07 25.38
C GLN A 517 -21.92 -2.90 24.69
N ARG A 518 -22.16 -3.49 23.52
CA ARG A 518 -23.30 -3.18 22.65
C ARG A 518 -23.51 -1.67 22.53
N SER A 519 -23.00 -1.10 21.46
CA SER A 519 -23.12 0.31 21.11
C SER A 519 -23.71 0.45 19.71
N PRO A 520 -24.29 1.60 19.33
CA PRO A 520 -24.65 1.87 17.95
C PRO A 520 -23.43 1.76 17.01
N TYR A 521 -23.65 1.32 15.76
CA TYR A 521 -22.56 1.02 14.84
C TYR A 521 -21.70 2.23 14.48
N TRP A 522 -22.21 3.46 14.54
CA TRP A 522 -21.40 4.66 14.35
C TRP A 522 -20.33 4.88 15.45
N MET A 523 -20.51 4.31 16.63
CA MET A 523 -19.45 4.30 17.65
C MET A 523 -18.28 3.40 17.22
N TYR A 524 -18.58 2.24 16.64
CA TYR A 524 -17.55 1.37 16.05
C TYR A 524 -16.88 2.05 14.86
N SER A 525 -17.66 2.71 14.00
CA SER A 525 -17.13 3.47 12.86
C SER A 525 -16.11 4.52 13.27
N LEU A 526 -16.42 5.30 14.31
CA LEU A 526 -15.50 6.31 14.83
C LEU A 526 -14.27 5.71 15.47
N GLU A 527 -14.39 4.55 16.15
CA GLU A 527 -13.24 3.89 16.77
C GLU A 527 -12.28 3.32 15.71
N GLU A 528 -12.78 2.58 14.75
CA GLU A 528 -11.97 2.06 13.63
C GLU A 528 -11.32 3.18 12.83
N LEU A 529 -12.09 4.22 12.51
CA LEU A 529 -11.55 5.38 11.83
C LEU A 529 -10.49 6.10 12.67
N ARG A 530 -10.70 6.27 13.99
CA ARG A 530 -9.72 6.86 14.91
C ARG A 530 -8.40 6.10 14.88
N CYS A 531 -8.46 4.77 14.89
CA CYS A 531 -7.27 3.92 14.87
C CYS A 531 -6.51 4.10 13.55
N ASP A 532 -7.19 4.13 12.42
CA ASP A 532 -6.56 4.38 11.13
C ASP A 532 -5.97 5.79 11.01
N LEU A 533 -6.72 6.82 11.42
CA LEU A 533 -6.20 8.19 11.37
C LEU A 533 -5.04 8.40 12.36
N THR A 534 -4.99 7.63 13.45
CA THR A 534 -3.86 7.63 14.37
C THR A 534 -2.66 6.94 13.75
N THR A 535 -2.87 5.79 13.11
CA THR A 535 -1.84 5.07 12.35
C THR A 535 -1.29 5.95 11.25
N PHE A 536 -2.15 6.64 10.50
CA PHE A 536 -1.73 7.63 9.50
C PHE A 536 -0.82 8.70 10.11
N GLY A 537 -1.22 9.29 11.24
CA GLY A 537 -0.41 10.29 11.93
C GLY A 537 0.92 9.77 12.48
N GLU A 538 0.98 8.50 12.90
CA GLU A 538 2.24 7.85 13.31
C GLU A 538 3.14 7.61 12.08
N THR A 539 2.57 7.22 10.94
CA THR A 539 3.38 7.03 9.72
C THR A 539 3.91 8.34 9.15
N VAL A 540 3.22 9.48 9.31
CA VAL A 540 3.78 10.80 8.99
C VAL A 540 5.06 11.08 9.82
N LYS A 541 5.08 10.68 11.11
CA LYS A 541 6.28 10.81 11.94
C LYS A 541 7.37 9.84 11.50
N LEU A 542 7.02 8.59 11.21
CA LEU A 542 7.94 7.57 10.72
C LEU A 542 8.57 7.96 9.38
N GLU A 543 7.83 8.65 8.51
CA GLU A 543 8.32 9.21 7.26
C GLU A 543 9.44 10.23 7.50
N ALA A 544 9.23 11.15 8.45
CA ALA A 544 10.24 12.12 8.84
C ALA A 544 11.49 11.47 9.48
N GLU A 545 11.33 10.28 10.07
CA GLU A 545 12.41 9.46 10.62
C GLU A 545 13.12 8.57 9.56
N GLY A 546 12.62 8.54 8.30
CA GLY A 546 13.19 7.78 7.18
C GLY A 546 12.70 6.33 7.08
N PHE A 547 11.52 5.99 7.62
CA PHE A 547 10.92 4.68 7.42
C PHE A 547 10.32 4.60 6.00
N ALA A 548 10.92 3.80 5.14
CA ALA A 548 10.63 3.76 3.71
C ALA A 548 9.16 3.48 3.38
N LEU A 549 8.50 2.57 4.13
CA LEU A 549 7.10 2.19 3.90
C LEU A 549 6.09 3.24 4.39
N ALA A 550 6.50 4.25 5.14
CA ALA A 550 5.57 5.15 5.83
C ALA A 550 4.56 5.79 4.89
N ARG A 551 5.01 6.29 3.74
CA ARG A 551 4.14 6.94 2.76
C ARG A 551 3.20 5.96 2.05
N HIS A 552 3.66 4.75 1.79
CA HIS A 552 2.81 3.68 1.25
C HIS A 552 1.69 3.28 2.21
N VAL A 553 1.97 3.26 3.51
CA VAL A 553 0.93 3.03 4.53
C VAL A 553 -0.10 4.17 4.53
N GLN A 554 0.34 5.43 4.40
CA GLN A 554 -0.57 6.57 4.29
C GLN A 554 -1.50 6.43 3.07
N HIS A 555 -0.95 6.04 1.92
CA HIS A 555 -1.74 5.80 0.70
C HIS A 555 -2.70 4.61 0.87
N ALA A 556 -2.25 3.50 1.46
CA ALA A 556 -3.08 2.33 1.69
C ALA A 556 -4.30 2.66 2.56
N ILE A 557 -4.09 3.37 3.69
CA ILE A 557 -5.18 3.82 4.58
C ILE A 557 -6.16 4.72 3.82
N LEU A 558 -5.67 5.74 3.09
CA LEU A 558 -6.53 6.64 2.34
C LEU A 558 -7.35 5.90 1.29
N PHE A 559 -6.72 5.04 0.49
CA PHE A 559 -7.39 4.35 -0.61
C PHE A 559 -8.44 3.36 -0.12
N ASP A 560 -8.15 2.58 0.90
CA ASP A 560 -9.14 1.65 1.44
C ASP A 560 -10.30 2.39 2.11
N ARG A 561 -10.01 3.42 2.89
CA ARG A 561 -11.06 4.24 3.51
C ARG A 561 -11.89 5.02 2.49
N LEU A 562 -11.29 5.48 1.38
CA LEU A 562 -12.02 6.23 0.36
C LEU A 562 -12.73 5.35 -0.67
N PHE A 563 -12.18 4.17 -1.04
CA PHE A 563 -12.67 3.44 -2.21
C PHE A 563 -13.20 2.04 -1.91
N ARG A 564 -12.63 1.33 -0.93
CA ARG A 564 -13.01 -0.06 -0.65
C ARG A 564 -14.02 -0.19 0.48
N PHE A 565 -13.72 0.27 1.66
CA PHE A 565 -14.55 0.05 2.86
C PHE A 565 -15.98 0.57 2.73
N PRO A 566 -16.27 1.73 2.11
CA PRO A 566 -17.64 2.19 1.92
C PRO A 566 -18.50 1.28 1.04
N LEU A 567 -17.86 0.44 0.22
CA LEU A 567 -18.52 -0.34 -0.83
C LEU A 567 -18.41 -1.86 -0.66
N THR A 568 -17.66 -2.34 0.35
CA THR A 568 -17.49 -3.78 0.63
C THR A 568 -18.36 -4.26 1.79
N GLY A 569 -18.62 -5.58 1.83
CA GLY A 569 -19.37 -6.21 2.90
C GLY A 569 -20.87 -5.95 2.86
N ASP A 570 -21.57 -6.41 3.92
CA ASP A 570 -22.98 -6.09 4.08
C ASP A 570 -23.13 -4.60 4.39
N ARG A 571 -23.85 -3.89 3.54
CA ARG A 571 -23.99 -2.46 3.63
C ARG A 571 -24.72 -2.01 4.90
N VAL A 572 -25.65 -2.81 5.36
CA VAL A 572 -26.46 -2.50 6.53
C VAL A 572 -25.59 -2.54 7.79
N ARG A 573 -25.50 -1.41 8.48
CA ARG A 573 -24.67 -1.24 9.69
C ARG A 573 -23.18 -1.51 9.46
N ASN A 574 -22.70 -1.28 8.22
CA ASN A 574 -21.28 -1.36 7.92
C ASN A 574 -20.53 -0.21 8.59
N TYR A 575 -19.88 -0.49 9.71
CA TYR A 575 -19.15 0.52 10.49
C TYR A 575 -17.87 0.99 9.78
N ASP A 576 -17.14 0.12 9.09
CA ASP A 576 -15.97 0.52 8.31
C ASP A 576 -16.36 1.40 7.13
N GLY A 577 -17.44 1.05 6.45
CA GLY A 577 -17.98 1.83 5.36
C GLY A 577 -18.44 3.23 5.78
N LEU A 578 -19.06 3.36 6.95
CA LEU A 578 -19.45 4.67 7.48
C LEU A 578 -18.22 5.52 7.84
N GLY A 579 -17.19 4.91 8.42
CA GLY A 579 -15.91 5.59 8.68
C GLY A 579 -15.29 6.16 7.39
N GLY A 580 -15.29 5.37 6.31
CA GLY A 580 -14.82 5.82 5.00
C GLY A 580 -15.66 6.95 4.40
N GLN A 581 -17.00 6.86 4.49
CA GLN A 581 -17.90 7.94 4.06
C GLN A 581 -17.63 9.25 4.83
N LEU A 582 -17.40 9.15 6.15
CA LEU A 582 -17.09 10.31 6.99
C LEU A 582 -15.77 10.96 6.57
N LEU A 583 -14.73 10.16 6.35
CA LEU A 583 -13.42 10.67 5.89
C LEU A 583 -13.56 11.40 4.55
N PHE A 584 -14.20 10.76 3.57
CA PHE A 584 -14.43 11.38 2.25
C PHE A 584 -15.19 12.71 2.38
N ALA A 585 -16.31 12.69 3.08
CA ALA A 585 -17.18 13.86 3.21
C ALA A 585 -16.47 15.01 3.93
N PHE A 586 -15.70 14.71 4.98
CA PHE A 586 -14.88 15.69 5.70
C PHE A 586 -13.82 16.31 4.79
N LEU A 587 -13.01 15.49 4.12
CA LEU A 587 -11.94 15.99 3.25
C LEU A 587 -12.49 16.81 2.09
N HIS A 588 -13.64 16.41 1.53
CA HIS A 588 -14.30 17.15 0.47
C HIS A 588 -14.86 18.49 0.96
N HIS A 589 -15.54 18.51 2.11
CA HIS A 589 -16.11 19.72 2.69
C HIS A 589 -15.03 20.74 3.08
N GLU A 590 -13.92 20.28 3.62
CA GLU A 590 -12.80 21.13 4.06
C GLU A 590 -11.83 21.48 2.91
N GLY A 591 -12.06 20.98 1.68
CA GLY A 591 -11.33 21.36 0.48
C GLY A 591 -9.99 20.61 0.26
N TYR A 592 -9.77 19.48 0.94
CA TYR A 592 -8.58 18.63 0.74
C TYR A 592 -8.70 17.65 -0.43
N LEU A 593 -9.90 17.46 -0.92
CA LEU A 593 -10.18 16.75 -2.16
C LEU A 593 -11.37 17.39 -2.88
N HIS A 594 -11.40 17.26 -4.20
CA HIS A 594 -12.45 17.80 -5.05
C HIS A 594 -12.98 16.72 -5.98
N TRP A 595 -14.29 16.50 -5.93
CA TRP A 595 -14.98 15.61 -6.84
C TRP A 595 -15.85 16.43 -7.80
N THR A 596 -15.58 16.28 -9.10
CA THR A 596 -16.41 16.76 -10.17
C THR A 596 -16.89 15.57 -11.00
N ASP A 597 -17.84 15.74 -11.90
CA ASP A 597 -18.61 14.69 -12.60
C ASP A 597 -17.82 13.43 -13.00
N ASN A 598 -16.58 13.57 -13.42
CA ASN A 598 -15.75 12.48 -13.94
C ASN A 598 -14.38 12.36 -13.29
N ARG A 599 -14.07 13.19 -12.29
CA ARG A 599 -12.71 13.28 -11.76
C ARG A 599 -12.72 13.51 -10.24
N LEU A 600 -11.83 12.79 -9.56
CA LEU A 600 -11.46 13.04 -8.18
C LEU A 600 -10.04 13.57 -8.14
N GLU A 601 -9.85 14.72 -7.55
CA GLU A 601 -8.54 15.32 -7.27
C GLU A 601 -8.31 15.35 -5.76
N ILE A 602 -7.17 14.82 -5.32
CA ILE A 602 -6.71 14.91 -3.94
C ILE A 602 -5.57 15.92 -3.91
N ASP A 603 -5.64 16.86 -2.98
CA ASP A 603 -4.52 17.76 -2.71
C ASP A 603 -3.47 17.02 -1.87
N TRP A 604 -2.53 16.39 -2.55
CA TRP A 604 -1.48 15.58 -1.92
C TRP A 604 -0.52 16.38 -1.04
N GLY A 605 -0.43 17.68 -1.26
CA GLY A 605 0.37 18.56 -0.40
C GLY A 605 -0.27 18.81 0.96
N THR A 606 -1.59 18.74 1.06
CA THR A 606 -2.33 19.15 2.27
C THR A 606 -3.23 18.06 2.86
N VAL A 607 -3.52 16.97 2.16
CA VAL A 607 -4.44 15.92 2.61
C VAL A 607 -4.04 15.32 3.96
N ALA A 608 -2.75 15.19 4.24
CA ALA A 608 -2.25 14.70 5.53
C ALA A 608 -2.68 15.61 6.70
N ALA A 609 -2.67 16.93 6.49
CA ALA A 609 -3.19 17.88 7.47
C ALA A 609 -4.70 17.72 7.66
N GLY A 610 -5.46 17.47 6.57
CA GLY A 610 -6.89 17.19 6.62
C GLY A 610 -7.22 15.96 7.46
N VAL A 611 -6.49 14.87 7.23
CA VAL A 611 -6.59 13.63 8.03
C VAL A 611 -6.31 13.90 9.50
N GLY A 612 -5.25 14.68 9.81
CA GLY A 612 -4.90 15.09 11.17
C GLY A 612 -6.03 15.87 11.85
N ARG A 613 -6.66 16.81 11.16
CA ARG A 613 -7.80 17.59 11.69
C ARG A 613 -9.01 16.73 12.03
N LEU A 614 -9.35 15.75 11.18
CA LEU A 614 -10.45 14.83 11.51
C LEU A 614 -10.11 13.96 12.71
N ARG A 615 -8.87 13.45 12.80
CA ARG A 615 -8.40 12.72 13.97
C ARG A 615 -8.55 13.55 15.25
N GLU A 616 -8.15 14.82 15.23
CA GLU A 616 -8.29 15.72 16.37
C GLU A 616 -9.76 15.90 16.78
N ARG A 617 -10.68 16.12 15.83
CA ARG A 617 -12.13 16.24 16.12
C ARG A 617 -12.71 14.97 16.79
N ILE A 618 -12.31 13.78 16.29
CA ILE A 618 -12.73 12.52 16.92
C ILE A 618 -12.12 12.39 18.32
N GLY A 619 -10.84 12.74 18.48
CA GLY A 619 -10.17 12.76 19.78
C GLY A 619 -10.87 13.69 20.78
N GLU A 620 -11.22 14.89 20.38
CA GLU A 620 -12.00 15.85 21.20
C GLU A 620 -13.36 15.29 21.63
N LEU A 621 -14.08 14.61 20.72
CA LEU A 621 -15.34 13.94 21.03
C LEU A 621 -15.14 12.90 22.14
N TYR A 622 -14.09 12.10 22.06
CA TYR A 622 -13.80 11.05 23.05
C TYR A 622 -13.34 11.64 24.40
N HIS A 623 -12.43 12.60 24.41
CA HIS A 623 -11.95 13.22 25.65
C HIS A 623 -13.04 14.02 26.35
N SER A 624 -13.87 14.76 25.62
CA SER A 624 -15.03 15.49 26.18
C SER A 624 -16.15 14.54 26.64
N GLY A 625 -16.09 13.27 26.27
CA GLY A 625 -17.05 12.23 26.65
C GLY A 625 -16.91 11.76 28.12
N ILE A 626 -15.82 12.11 28.81
CA ILE A 626 -15.56 11.66 30.17
C ILE A 626 -16.67 12.05 31.15
N ASP A 627 -17.29 13.23 30.95
CA ASP A 627 -18.37 13.77 31.80
C ASP A 627 -19.76 13.50 31.19
N ARG A 628 -19.86 12.81 30.06
CA ARG A 628 -21.13 12.50 29.41
C ARG A 628 -21.69 11.15 29.87
N SER A 629 -23.01 11.06 29.92
CA SER A 629 -23.67 9.77 30.02
C SER A 629 -23.39 8.95 28.75
N LYS A 630 -23.51 7.63 28.81
CA LYS A 630 -23.35 6.73 27.64
C LYS A 630 -24.26 7.17 26.48
N LEU A 631 -25.52 7.47 26.77
CA LEU A 631 -26.46 7.98 25.77
C LEU A 631 -26.02 9.34 25.20
N GLY A 632 -25.57 10.26 26.08
CA GLY A 632 -25.05 11.55 25.65
C GLY A 632 -23.84 11.44 24.73
N GLN A 633 -22.97 10.46 24.95
CA GLN A 633 -21.84 10.18 24.08
C GLN A 633 -22.29 9.62 22.74
N TRP A 634 -23.26 8.70 22.70
CA TRP A 634 -23.80 8.14 21.47
C TRP A 634 -24.46 9.21 20.59
N ILE A 635 -25.21 10.14 21.23
CA ILE A 635 -25.83 11.28 20.55
C ILE A 635 -24.74 12.21 19.97
N ALA A 636 -23.74 12.58 20.76
CA ALA A 636 -22.68 13.45 20.30
C ALA A 636 -21.86 12.82 19.14
N ALA A 637 -21.66 11.51 19.19
CA ALA A 637 -21.01 10.76 18.11
C ALA A 637 -21.88 10.74 16.84
N HIS A 638 -23.20 10.51 16.98
CA HIS A 638 -24.13 10.58 15.85
C HIS A 638 -24.13 11.98 15.22
N ASP A 639 -24.19 13.03 16.04
CA ASP A 639 -24.19 14.42 15.56
C ASP A 639 -22.88 14.78 14.84
N LEU A 640 -21.73 14.26 15.30
CA LEU A 640 -20.45 14.44 14.61
C LEU A 640 -20.48 13.82 13.20
N VAL A 641 -20.98 12.60 13.08
CA VAL A 641 -21.11 11.92 11.78
C VAL A 641 -22.11 12.63 10.90
N ALA A 642 -23.30 12.98 11.44
CA ALA A 642 -24.37 13.63 10.72
C ALA A 642 -24.02 15.03 10.19
N ALA A 643 -23.01 15.67 10.78
CA ALA A 643 -22.51 16.96 10.28
C ALA A 643 -21.88 16.86 8.87
N TYR A 644 -21.45 15.67 8.45
CA TYR A 644 -20.81 15.43 7.16
C TYR A 644 -21.53 14.39 6.30
N VAL A 645 -22.06 13.35 6.93
CA VAL A 645 -22.84 12.27 6.29
C VAL A 645 -24.28 12.37 6.77
N PRO A 646 -25.20 12.87 5.95
CA PRO A 646 -26.59 13.05 6.37
C PRO A 646 -27.21 11.73 6.83
N SER A 647 -27.86 11.76 8.00
CA SER A 647 -28.65 10.61 8.47
C SER A 647 -29.94 10.45 7.65
N ALA A 648 -30.52 9.26 7.72
CA ALA A 648 -31.79 8.96 7.08
C ALA A 648 -32.90 9.90 7.58
N GLU A 649 -33.83 10.28 6.71
CA GLU A 649 -35.00 11.13 7.09
C GLU A 649 -35.84 10.55 8.22
N SER A 650 -35.85 9.22 8.35
CA SER A 650 -36.57 8.49 9.40
C SER A 650 -35.79 8.34 10.71
N SER A 651 -34.58 8.90 10.80
CA SER A 651 -33.76 8.78 12.00
C SER A 651 -34.40 9.45 13.21
N VAL A 652 -34.52 8.71 14.29
CA VAL A 652 -34.92 9.26 15.60
C VAL A 652 -33.73 9.81 16.40
N TRP A 653 -32.49 9.60 15.88
CA TRP A 653 -31.24 10.05 16.48
C TRP A 653 -30.81 11.43 15.99
N ALA A 654 -31.34 11.88 14.86
CA ALA A 654 -31.03 13.20 14.29
C ALA A 654 -31.43 14.32 15.26
N ALA A 655 -30.65 15.40 15.30
CA ALA A 655 -30.82 16.50 16.26
C ALA A 655 -32.22 17.13 16.20
N ASP A 656 -32.76 17.31 15.00
CA ASP A 656 -34.08 17.92 14.71
C ASP A 656 -35.27 16.95 14.88
N ARG A 657 -35.00 15.62 14.95
CA ARG A 657 -36.01 14.56 15.08
C ARG A 657 -35.80 13.65 16.28
N ARG A 658 -35.03 14.10 17.25
CA ARG A 658 -34.63 13.27 18.41
C ARG A 658 -35.79 13.06 19.36
N GLU A 659 -36.49 11.96 19.18
CA GLU A 659 -37.60 11.50 20.01
C GLU A 659 -37.27 10.18 20.70
N LEU A 660 -36.13 10.15 21.41
CA LEU A 660 -35.67 8.93 22.08
C LEU A 660 -36.53 8.68 23.33
N PRO A 661 -37.11 7.47 23.51
CA PRO A 661 -37.87 7.13 24.71
C PRO A 661 -37.00 7.10 25.96
N GLU A 662 -37.60 7.37 27.12
CA GLU A 662 -36.96 7.09 28.40
C GLU A 662 -36.83 5.58 28.57
N VAL A 663 -35.61 5.12 28.86
CA VAL A 663 -35.28 3.71 29.04
C VAL A 663 -34.44 3.54 30.32
N GLU A 664 -34.55 2.37 30.97
CA GLU A 664 -33.73 2.05 32.12
C GLU A 664 -32.27 1.85 31.77
N GLU A 665 -31.99 1.20 30.60
CA GLU A 665 -30.65 0.96 30.10
C GLU A 665 -30.50 1.47 28.66
N PRO A 666 -29.47 2.30 28.34
CA PRO A 666 -29.23 2.83 27.02
C PRO A 666 -29.18 1.79 25.91
N LYS A 667 -28.70 0.58 26.20
CA LYS A 667 -28.61 -0.52 25.21
C LYS A 667 -29.95 -0.89 24.57
N GLN A 668 -31.09 -0.60 25.22
CA GLN A 668 -32.43 -0.82 24.67
C GLN A 668 -32.74 0.10 23.47
N LEU A 669 -32.03 1.24 23.37
CA LEU A 669 -32.20 2.19 22.28
C LEU A 669 -31.47 1.74 20.98
N ILE A 670 -30.59 0.74 21.06
CA ILE A 670 -29.86 0.25 19.88
C ILE A 670 -30.85 -0.38 18.86
N ASP A 671 -31.96 -0.93 19.32
CA ASP A 671 -33.00 -1.48 18.46
C ASP A 671 -33.77 -0.40 17.67
N LEU A 672 -33.59 0.89 18.05
CA LEU A 672 -34.14 2.04 17.35
C LEU A 672 -33.22 2.56 16.22
N VAL A 673 -32.00 2.01 16.10
CA VAL A 673 -31.09 2.33 15.01
C VAL A 673 -31.67 1.73 13.72
N ARG A 674 -31.88 2.59 12.73
CA ARG A 674 -32.35 2.14 11.41
C ARG A 674 -31.26 1.33 10.72
N ASP A 675 -31.66 0.36 9.90
CA ASP A 675 -30.71 -0.44 9.13
C ASP A 675 -29.87 0.43 8.19
N ASP A 676 -30.45 1.51 7.68
CA ASP A 676 -29.80 2.49 6.83
C ASP A 676 -29.78 3.87 7.50
N GLU A 677 -29.24 3.96 8.71
CA GLU A 677 -29.17 5.19 9.50
C GLU A 677 -28.37 6.28 8.79
N PHE A 678 -27.28 5.90 8.08
CA PHE A 678 -26.46 6.79 7.26
C PHE A 678 -26.38 6.24 5.84
N PRO A 679 -27.31 6.63 4.93
CA PRO A 679 -27.34 6.16 3.55
C PRO A 679 -26.04 6.47 2.79
N LEU A 680 -25.78 5.71 1.72
CA LEU A 680 -24.67 6.04 0.81
C LEU A 680 -24.86 7.43 0.22
N SER A 681 -23.80 8.22 0.28
CA SER A 681 -23.74 9.52 -0.38
C SER A 681 -23.90 9.38 -1.90
N LEU A 682 -24.18 10.48 -2.57
CA LEU A 682 -24.29 10.51 -4.04
C LEU A 682 -23.00 9.99 -4.70
N PHE A 683 -21.85 10.37 -4.18
CA PHE A 683 -20.54 9.89 -4.67
C PHE A 683 -20.47 8.36 -4.69
N TYR A 684 -20.72 7.72 -3.57
CA TYR A 684 -20.64 6.27 -3.45
C TYR A 684 -21.74 5.54 -4.22
N SER A 685 -22.95 6.11 -4.27
CA SER A 685 -24.05 5.55 -5.08
C SER A 685 -23.71 5.53 -6.58
N GLN A 686 -22.92 6.49 -7.05
CA GLN A 686 -22.45 6.55 -8.44
C GLN A 686 -21.22 5.68 -8.69
N LEU A 687 -20.35 5.52 -7.68
CA LEU A 687 -19.12 4.75 -7.79
C LEU A 687 -19.36 3.23 -7.69
N GLN A 688 -20.26 2.81 -6.79
CA GLN A 688 -20.54 1.40 -6.49
C GLN A 688 -20.78 0.55 -7.75
N PRO A 689 -21.72 0.88 -8.66
CA PRO A 689 -21.98 0.05 -9.83
C PRO A 689 -20.80 -0.02 -10.81
N LYS A 690 -19.92 0.97 -10.79
CA LYS A 690 -18.72 1.01 -11.64
C LYS A 690 -17.59 0.14 -11.07
N LEU A 691 -17.52 0.00 -9.75
CA LEU A 691 -16.53 -0.81 -9.04
C LEU A 691 -17.00 -2.25 -8.79
N GLU A 692 -18.26 -2.59 -9.05
CA GLU A 692 -18.79 -3.94 -8.83
C GLU A 692 -17.90 -5.08 -9.38
N PRO A 693 -17.33 -4.99 -10.60
CA PRO A 693 -16.41 -6.02 -11.09
C PRO A 693 -15.13 -6.18 -10.26
N ALA A 694 -14.62 -5.07 -9.72
CA ALA A 694 -13.44 -5.09 -8.85
C ALA A 694 -13.78 -5.54 -7.43
N LEU A 695 -14.99 -5.26 -6.94
CA LEU A 695 -15.47 -5.68 -5.62
C LEU A 695 -15.83 -7.17 -5.58
N ALA A 696 -16.39 -7.72 -6.66
CA ALA A 696 -16.86 -9.12 -6.73
C ALA A 696 -15.74 -10.18 -6.59
N GLY A 697 -14.47 -9.76 -6.60
CA GLY A 697 -13.34 -10.68 -6.46
C GLY A 697 -13.06 -11.52 -7.73
N ARG A 698 -11.92 -12.21 -7.74
CA ARG A 698 -11.69 -13.27 -8.74
C ARG A 698 -12.54 -14.48 -8.37
N PRO A 699 -13.12 -15.20 -9.36
CA PRO A 699 -13.74 -16.49 -9.06
C PRO A 699 -12.70 -17.39 -8.38
N ALA A 700 -13.14 -18.15 -7.36
CA ALA A 700 -12.27 -19.07 -6.62
C ALA A 700 -11.36 -19.84 -7.58
N ARG A 701 -10.05 -19.88 -7.28
CA ARG A 701 -9.10 -20.67 -8.07
C ARG A 701 -9.64 -22.09 -8.20
N GLN A 702 -9.99 -22.49 -9.41
CA GLN A 702 -10.21 -23.92 -9.65
C GLN A 702 -8.91 -24.62 -9.26
N PRO A 703 -8.95 -25.68 -8.44
CA PRO A 703 -7.75 -26.46 -8.12
C PRO A 703 -7.09 -26.82 -9.43
N ALA A 704 -5.77 -26.63 -9.53
CA ALA A 704 -5.01 -26.99 -10.71
C ALA A 704 -5.39 -28.44 -11.06
N ALA A 705 -6.04 -28.63 -12.23
CA ALA A 705 -6.36 -29.96 -12.72
C ALA A 705 -5.05 -30.73 -12.73
N GLY A 706 -4.99 -31.80 -11.93
CA GLY A 706 -3.82 -32.64 -11.84
C GLY A 706 -3.34 -32.97 -13.24
N ALA A 707 -2.08 -32.63 -13.54
CA ALA A 707 -1.41 -33.12 -14.74
C ALA A 707 -1.46 -34.65 -14.69
N GLY A 708 -2.46 -35.21 -15.34
CA GLY A 708 -2.56 -36.64 -15.56
C GLY A 708 -1.51 -37.07 -16.57
N THR A 709 -0.87 -38.15 -16.20
CA THR A 709 0.10 -39.05 -16.83
C THR A 709 1.53 -38.67 -16.72
#